data_b1d85db1c69d5b152ae921096b3a9ca5
#
_entry.id   b1d85db1c69d5b152ae921096b3a9ca5
#
_cell.length_a   1.000
_cell.length_b   1.000
_cell.length_c   1.000
_cell.angle_alpha   90.00
_cell.angle_beta   90.00
_cell.angle_gamma   90.00
#
_symmetry.space_group_name_H-M   'P 1'
#
loop_
_entity.id
_entity.type
_entity.pdbx_description
1 polymer ?
#
loop_
_entity_poly.entity_id
_entity_poly.type
_entity_poly.pdbx_seq_one_letter_code
_entity_poly.pdbx_strand_id
1 'polypeptide(L)'
;MSKEIFDTFKFKSGAELKNRVLMAPMTIQAGYFDGSVTSEMIDYYQFRAGDASAIIVESCFVENHGRGFPGAIGIDNDDKIPGLKRLAEAIQAKGSKAILQLYHAGRMANPKFNEGEQPISASPIAALRPDAVPPREMTHAQINQMIDDFGEATRRAIEAGFDGVEIHGANTYLLQQFFSPHSNRRQDSWGGSREKRTRFPIEVLTKVQHVVAEKEASHFIIGYRFSPEEIEEPGIRFEDTMFLLNTLAEYEPDYFHISANSYQRTSIVNQEDTEPLINKYLKMQSAQLAKIPLIGVGSIAQRQDAEHALELGYDLLSVGKAYLVEPQWTDKISQNEEVEQFVDIHDQKVLHIPSPLWKVMDFMILDKEEEHRKYERLKALQNKKVKFNKGTYHVYAKGHNGNLPMKVQLSEDKIVSIEVDDSGESEGIANPVFERLPQDIINGQTLNVDVISGATVTSEGIVQGIADAIEQAGEDPDILRARPKPVVQWSDEVVEETTDVVVIGTGGAGLSAAATVLDEGKEVIMLEKFAAIGGNTIRTGGQVNAAEPKWQNAFPALAGEKETLLQLLNHDENDIDEAYIEDFNTLKRQIKDYLENSSNENEYLFDSVELHRIQTYLGGKRKDRNNVEISGDYDLVKTLTDNVLESVYWLKDKGVHFDRSFVDMPVGALWRRGHKPMKAQGLEYIENLGDYVKRNHGRIFTETTAEKLIKE
;
A
#
# COMPACT_ATOMS: atom_id res chain seq x y z
N MET A 1 -0.07 -14.72 -44.80
CA MET A 1 -1.43 -14.53 -44.25
C MET A 1 -1.37 -13.28 -43.38
N SER A 2 -2.33 -12.39 -43.50
CA SER A 2 -2.45 -11.24 -42.57
C SER A 2 -2.66 -11.78 -41.17
N LYS A 3 -1.96 -11.21 -40.19
CA LYS A 3 -2.16 -11.53 -38.73
C LYS A 3 -3.42 -10.81 -38.28
N GLU A 4 -4.36 -11.53 -37.67
CA GLU A 4 -5.57 -10.93 -37.14
C GLU A 4 -5.56 -10.96 -35.60
N ILE A 5 -6.16 -9.95 -34.95
CA ILE A 5 -6.14 -9.80 -33.47
C ILE A 5 -6.69 -11.04 -32.77
N PHE A 6 -7.73 -11.63 -33.32
CA PHE A 6 -8.46 -12.75 -32.71
C PHE A 6 -8.00 -14.13 -33.17
N ASP A 7 -6.92 -14.20 -33.98
CA ASP A 7 -6.29 -15.48 -34.32
C ASP A 7 -5.68 -16.13 -33.08
N THR A 8 -5.83 -17.43 -32.96
CA THR A 8 -5.09 -18.20 -31.96
C THR A 8 -3.59 -18.13 -32.25
N PHE A 9 -2.80 -18.21 -31.21
CA PHE A 9 -1.34 -18.18 -31.31
C PHE A 9 -0.72 -19.33 -30.51
N LYS A 10 0.32 -19.96 -31.05
CA LYS A 10 1.02 -21.05 -30.38
C LYS A 10 2.50 -20.72 -30.23
N PHE A 11 2.97 -20.72 -28.99
CA PHE A 11 4.39 -20.57 -28.66
C PHE A 11 5.19 -21.82 -28.98
N LYS A 12 6.53 -21.70 -29.05
CA LYS A 12 7.44 -22.81 -29.23
C LYS A 12 7.33 -23.85 -28.09
N SER A 13 7.15 -23.43 -26.85
CA SER A 13 6.87 -24.30 -25.70
C SER A 13 5.62 -25.17 -25.88
N GLY A 14 4.78 -24.87 -26.86
CA GLY A 14 3.52 -25.55 -27.12
C GLY A 14 2.32 -24.92 -26.42
N ALA A 15 2.52 -23.88 -25.59
CA ALA A 15 1.43 -23.11 -24.99
C ALA A 15 0.63 -22.38 -26.07
N GLU A 16 -0.69 -22.36 -25.92
CA GLU A 16 -1.60 -21.74 -26.88
C GLU A 16 -2.34 -20.55 -26.26
N LEU A 17 -2.46 -19.48 -27.03
CA LEU A 17 -3.24 -18.28 -26.74
C LEU A 17 -4.53 -18.29 -27.59
N LYS A 18 -5.65 -17.87 -27.01
CA LYS A 18 -6.95 -17.82 -27.71
C LYS A 18 -7.09 -16.64 -28.68
N ASN A 19 -6.28 -15.59 -28.50
CA ASN A 19 -6.15 -14.42 -29.35
C ASN A 19 -4.74 -13.83 -29.20
N ARG A 20 -4.41 -12.75 -29.93
CA ARG A 20 -3.07 -12.15 -29.93
C ARG A 20 -2.87 -11.05 -28.89
N VAL A 21 -3.81 -10.88 -27.94
CA VAL A 21 -3.78 -9.81 -26.95
C VAL A 21 -3.39 -10.33 -25.57
N LEU A 22 -2.43 -9.65 -24.95
CA LEU A 22 -2.00 -9.85 -23.57
C LEU A 22 -2.25 -8.56 -22.78
N MET A 23 -2.54 -8.69 -21.46
CA MET A 23 -2.51 -7.54 -20.58
C MET A 23 -1.06 -7.25 -20.18
N ALA A 24 -0.64 -6.00 -20.33
CA ALA A 24 0.70 -5.54 -20.00
C ALA A 24 1.00 -5.62 -18.49
N PRO A 25 2.25 -5.92 -18.08
CA PRO A 25 2.65 -5.86 -16.69
C PRO A 25 2.67 -4.40 -16.23
N MET A 26 1.82 -4.08 -15.25
CA MET A 26 1.71 -2.75 -14.66
C MET A 26 1.85 -2.88 -13.15
N THR A 27 2.74 -2.10 -12.56
CA THR A 27 2.97 -2.08 -11.11
C THR A 27 1.78 -1.48 -10.39
N ILE A 28 1.08 -2.27 -9.60
CA ILE A 28 -0.13 -1.85 -8.86
C ILE A 28 0.13 -1.40 -7.43
N GLN A 29 1.30 -1.71 -6.87
CA GLN A 29 1.75 -1.28 -5.53
C GLN A 29 0.80 -1.70 -4.38
N ALA A 30 0.06 -2.78 -4.55
CA ALA A 30 -0.97 -3.22 -3.61
C ALA A 30 -0.59 -4.49 -2.83
N GLY A 31 0.66 -4.94 -2.90
CA GLY A 31 1.19 -6.04 -2.08
C GLY A 31 1.37 -5.65 -0.62
N TYR A 32 1.42 -6.64 0.26
CA TYR A 32 1.80 -6.42 1.65
C TYR A 32 3.26 -5.97 1.77
N PHE A 33 3.61 -5.40 2.94
CA PHE A 33 4.97 -4.92 3.19
C PHE A 33 6.03 -6.01 3.03
N ASP A 34 5.72 -7.25 3.35
CA ASP A 34 6.61 -8.40 3.15
C ASP A 34 6.69 -8.90 1.70
N GLY A 35 5.93 -8.32 0.78
CA GLY A 35 5.85 -8.72 -0.63
C GLY A 35 4.79 -9.80 -0.92
N SER A 36 3.95 -10.16 0.06
CA SER A 36 2.87 -11.12 -0.16
C SER A 36 1.71 -10.50 -0.95
N VAL A 37 1.04 -11.35 -1.74
CA VAL A 37 -0.13 -10.98 -2.54
C VAL A 37 -1.34 -10.68 -1.65
N THR A 38 -2.05 -9.58 -1.92
CA THR A 38 -3.28 -9.20 -1.24
C THR A 38 -4.52 -9.71 -1.97
N SER A 39 -5.68 -9.75 -1.27
CA SER A 39 -6.96 -10.04 -1.92
C SER A 39 -7.36 -8.96 -2.92
N GLU A 40 -7.03 -7.70 -2.65
CA GLU A 40 -7.29 -6.58 -3.57
C GLU A 40 -6.55 -6.74 -4.91
N MET A 41 -5.30 -7.26 -4.89
CA MET A 41 -4.57 -7.63 -6.11
C MET A 41 -5.26 -8.77 -6.86
N ILE A 42 -5.71 -9.79 -6.15
CA ILE A 42 -6.42 -10.93 -6.77
C ILE A 42 -7.68 -10.43 -7.46
N ASP A 43 -8.49 -9.60 -6.78
CA ASP A 43 -9.69 -8.99 -7.36
C ASP A 43 -9.39 -8.17 -8.61
N TYR A 44 -8.34 -7.36 -8.58
CA TYR A 44 -7.90 -6.53 -9.70
C TYR A 44 -7.58 -7.37 -10.95
N TYR A 45 -6.78 -8.43 -10.79
CA TYR A 45 -6.41 -9.31 -11.90
C TYR A 45 -7.57 -10.21 -12.34
N GLN A 46 -8.34 -10.75 -11.39
CA GLN A 46 -9.50 -11.58 -11.69
C GLN A 46 -10.59 -10.81 -12.48
N PHE A 47 -10.77 -9.52 -12.17
CA PHE A 47 -11.75 -8.67 -12.86
C PHE A 47 -11.40 -8.45 -14.33
N ARG A 48 -10.10 -8.47 -14.69
CA ARG A 48 -9.57 -8.30 -16.05
C ARG A 48 -9.28 -9.61 -16.76
N ALA A 49 -9.30 -10.71 -16.03
CA ALA A 49 -9.04 -12.04 -16.59
C ALA A 49 -10.23 -12.52 -17.44
N GLY A 50 -9.93 -13.34 -18.45
CA GLY A 50 -10.93 -13.92 -19.34
C GLY A 50 -11.06 -13.16 -20.66
N ASP A 51 -10.74 -11.89 -20.70
CA ASP A 51 -10.75 -11.06 -21.90
C ASP A 51 -9.44 -11.21 -22.69
N ALA A 52 -8.30 -10.83 -22.14
CA ALA A 52 -6.99 -11.08 -22.74
C ALA A 52 -6.64 -12.57 -22.72
N SER A 53 -5.82 -13.02 -23.71
CA SER A 53 -5.31 -14.40 -23.76
C SER A 53 -4.37 -14.74 -22.62
N ALA A 54 -3.57 -13.76 -22.21
CA ALA A 54 -2.69 -13.89 -21.05
C ALA A 54 -2.65 -12.56 -20.28
N ILE A 55 -2.39 -12.66 -18.99
CA ILE A 55 -2.07 -11.53 -18.13
C ILE A 55 -0.61 -11.69 -17.71
N ILE A 56 0.21 -10.68 -18.05
CA ILE A 56 1.54 -10.56 -17.47
C ILE A 56 1.39 -9.80 -16.16
N VAL A 57 1.55 -10.50 -15.04
CA VAL A 57 1.46 -9.95 -13.70
C VAL A 57 2.63 -8.99 -13.48
N GLU A 58 2.42 -7.96 -12.67
CA GLU A 58 3.42 -6.94 -12.36
C GLU A 58 4.78 -7.52 -11.95
N SER A 59 5.80 -6.66 -11.98
CA SER A 59 7.16 -7.04 -11.61
C SER A 59 7.25 -7.55 -10.17
N CYS A 60 7.71 -8.81 -10.04
CA CYS A 60 7.84 -9.55 -8.80
C CYS A 60 9.33 -9.70 -8.46
N PHE A 61 9.77 -9.23 -7.29
CA PHE A 61 11.20 -9.25 -6.94
C PHE A 61 11.66 -10.67 -6.60
N VAL A 62 12.82 -11.05 -7.17
CA VAL A 62 13.42 -12.39 -6.98
C VAL A 62 14.27 -12.48 -5.71
N GLU A 63 14.65 -11.33 -5.13
CA GLU A 63 15.45 -11.17 -3.92
C GLU A 63 14.93 -9.97 -3.14
N ASN A 64 14.87 -10.07 -1.81
CA ASN A 64 14.17 -9.13 -0.93
C ASN A 64 14.65 -7.67 -1.05
N HIS A 65 15.96 -7.45 -1.20
CA HIS A 65 16.54 -6.12 -1.32
C HIS A 65 16.41 -5.52 -2.73
N GLY A 66 15.92 -6.31 -3.69
CA GLY A 66 15.61 -5.88 -5.06
C GLY A 66 14.31 -5.09 -5.23
N ARG A 67 13.68 -4.61 -4.16
CA ARG A 67 12.44 -3.83 -4.20
C ARG A 67 12.68 -2.41 -4.71
N GLY A 68 11.94 -2.01 -5.73
CA GLY A 68 12.02 -0.67 -6.31
C GLY A 68 11.01 0.34 -5.76
N PHE A 69 9.91 -0.12 -5.17
CA PHE A 69 8.76 0.70 -4.77
C PHE A 69 7.95 0.04 -3.63
N PRO A 70 7.11 0.83 -2.92
CA PRO A 70 6.25 0.28 -1.87
C PRO A 70 5.18 -0.64 -2.47
N GLY A 71 4.74 -1.64 -1.72
CA GLY A 71 3.72 -2.56 -2.18
C GLY A 71 4.13 -3.48 -3.34
N ALA A 72 5.43 -3.59 -3.64
CA ALA A 72 5.95 -4.56 -4.60
C ALA A 72 5.74 -5.98 -4.09
N ILE A 73 5.33 -6.89 -4.97
CA ILE A 73 5.24 -8.31 -4.63
C ILE A 73 6.58 -9.04 -4.86
N GLY A 74 6.76 -10.13 -4.13
CA GLY A 74 7.98 -10.93 -4.15
C GLY A 74 7.76 -12.42 -4.39
N ILE A 75 8.82 -13.07 -4.87
CA ILE A 75 8.92 -14.52 -5.02
C ILE A 75 10.28 -15.01 -4.49
N ASP A 76 10.84 -14.26 -3.58
CA ASP A 76 12.16 -14.43 -2.97
C ASP A 76 12.28 -15.66 -2.05
N ASN A 77 11.16 -16.17 -1.55
CA ASN A 77 11.10 -17.33 -0.66
C ASN A 77 9.83 -18.16 -0.86
N ASP A 78 9.80 -19.38 -0.30
CA ASP A 78 8.71 -20.34 -0.50
C ASP A 78 7.40 -19.95 0.19
N ASP A 79 7.44 -19.08 1.22
CA ASP A 79 6.25 -18.59 1.90
C ASP A 79 5.35 -17.73 0.99
N LYS A 80 5.87 -17.26 -0.15
CA LYS A 80 5.12 -16.51 -1.16
C LYS A 80 4.27 -17.40 -2.07
N ILE A 81 4.63 -18.68 -2.20
CA ILE A 81 3.95 -19.64 -3.10
C ILE A 81 2.43 -19.69 -2.88
N PRO A 82 1.88 -19.80 -1.64
CA PRO A 82 0.44 -19.89 -1.46
C PRO A 82 -0.33 -18.67 -1.94
N GLY A 83 0.21 -17.46 -1.74
CA GLY A 83 -0.37 -16.21 -2.21
C GLY A 83 -0.36 -16.09 -3.74
N LEU A 84 0.79 -16.37 -4.34
CA LEU A 84 1.00 -16.37 -5.79
C LEU A 84 0.14 -17.45 -6.48
N LYS A 85 -0.03 -18.61 -5.85
CA LYS A 85 -0.91 -19.67 -6.35
C LYS A 85 -2.36 -19.21 -6.46
N ARG A 86 -2.90 -18.59 -5.43
CA ARG A 86 -4.26 -18.02 -5.46
C ARG A 86 -4.42 -16.98 -6.58
N LEU A 87 -3.38 -16.18 -6.82
CA LEU A 87 -3.37 -15.19 -7.90
C LEU A 87 -3.40 -15.87 -9.27
N ALA A 88 -2.52 -16.86 -9.51
CA ALA A 88 -2.48 -17.62 -10.77
C ALA A 88 -3.81 -18.32 -11.04
N GLU A 89 -4.36 -19.04 -10.04
CA GLU A 89 -5.65 -19.73 -10.13
C GLU A 89 -6.80 -18.76 -10.45
N ALA A 90 -6.84 -17.56 -9.84
CA ALA A 90 -7.87 -16.56 -10.09
C ALA A 90 -7.85 -16.04 -11.53
N ILE A 91 -6.66 -15.85 -12.12
CA ILE A 91 -6.50 -15.46 -13.52
C ILE A 91 -6.93 -16.60 -14.45
N GLN A 92 -6.44 -17.82 -14.19
CA GLN A 92 -6.68 -19.01 -15.01
C GLN A 92 -8.14 -19.46 -14.99
N ALA A 93 -8.84 -19.30 -13.85
CA ALA A 93 -10.26 -19.65 -13.72
C ALA A 93 -11.16 -18.89 -14.69
N LYS A 94 -10.72 -17.76 -15.24
CA LYS A 94 -11.42 -16.98 -16.26
C LYS A 94 -10.97 -17.28 -17.68
N GLY A 95 -9.97 -18.16 -17.87
CA GLY A 95 -9.48 -18.60 -19.17
C GLY A 95 -8.34 -17.75 -19.77
N SER A 96 -7.71 -16.89 -18.99
CA SER A 96 -6.44 -16.25 -19.36
C SER A 96 -5.27 -17.06 -18.81
N LYS A 97 -4.12 -17.06 -19.51
CA LYS A 97 -2.87 -17.57 -18.95
C LYS A 97 -2.26 -16.56 -17.98
N ALA A 98 -1.64 -17.05 -16.92
CA ALA A 98 -0.94 -16.25 -15.91
C ALA A 98 0.58 -16.32 -16.15
N ILE A 99 1.21 -15.18 -16.48
CA ILE A 99 2.66 -15.05 -16.66
C ILE A 99 3.18 -14.11 -15.57
N LEU A 100 4.21 -14.50 -14.82
CA LEU A 100 4.78 -13.68 -13.75
C LEU A 100 6.03 -12.96 -14.22
N GLN A 101 6.07 -11.62 -14.10
CA GLN A 101 7.27 -10.87 -14.47
C GLN A 101 8.30 -10.88 -13.34
N LEU A 102 9.49 -11.44 -13.58
CA LEU A 102 10.59 -11.56 -12.63
C LEU A 102 11.57 -10.39 -12.76
N TYR A 103 11.87 -9.70 -11.66
CA TYR A 103 12.80 -8.57 -11.68
C TYR A 103 13.64 -8.44 -10.40
N HIS A 104 14.67 -7.63 -10.52
CA HIS A 104 15.41 -7.05 -9.40
C HIS A 104 15.69 -5.58 -9.72
N ALA A 105 15.36 -4.66 -8.84
CA ALA A 105 15.46 -3.22 -9.11
C ALA A 105 16.91 -2.73 -9.31
N GLY A 106 17.91 -3.42 -8.75
CA GLY A 106 19.30 -3.01 -8.87
C GLY A 106 19.52 -1.61 -8.29
N ARG A 107 20.19 -0.71 -9.05
CA ARG A 107 20.40 0.69 -8.65
C ARG A 107 19.09 1.49 -8.45
N MET A 108 17.95 0.96 -8.94
CA MET A 108 16.64 1.55 -8.76
C MET A 108 15.98 1.15 -7.44
N ALA A 109 16.56 0.21 -6.68
CA ALA A 109 16.07 -0.13 -5.34
C ALA A 109 16.16 1.09 -4.41
N ASN A 110 15.23 1.17 -3.47
CA ASN A 110 15.16 2.30 -2.56
C ASN A 110 15.27 1.79 -1.12
N PRO A 111 16.27 2.25 -0.34
CA PRO A 111 16.46 1.88 1.06
C PRO A 111 15.23 2.05 1.96
N LYS A 112 14.32 2.94 1.59
CA LYS A 112 13.05 3.12 2.31
C LYS A 112 12.12 1.90 2.23
N PHE A 113 12.30 1.04 1.23
CA PHE A 113 11.41 -0.10 0.95
C PHE A 113 12.11 -1.45 1.01
N ASN A 114 13.46 -1.47 1.06
CA ASN A 114 14.28 -2.67 1.08
C ASN A 114 15.02 -2.86 2.41
N GLU A 115 14.37 -2.53 3.52
CA GLU A 115 14.90 -2.73 4.89
C GLU A 115 16.15 -1.88 5.22
N GLY A 116 16.36 -0.77 4.51
CA GLY A 116 17.50 0.13 4.70
C GLY A 116 18.78 -0.30 3.98
N GLU A 117 18.78 -1.39 3.24
CA GLU A 117 19.96 -1.91 2.55
C GLU A 117 20.39 -1.03 1.38
N GLN A 118 21.71 -0.88 1.23
CA GLN A 118 22.28 -0.17 0.08
C GLN A 118 21.98 -0.95 -1.20
N PRO A 119 21.46 -0.30 -2.25
CA PRO A 119 21.24 -0.93 -3.54
C PRO A 119 22.49 -1.63 -4.09
N ILE A 120 22.33 -2.66 -4.88
CA ILE A 120 23.41 -3.36 -5.59
C ILE A 120 23.21 -3.22 -7.10
N SER A 121 24.30 -3.21 -7.86
CA SER A 121 24.28 -3.11 -9.33
C SER A 121 25.56 -3.63 -9.95
N ALA A 122 25.64 -3.56 -11.28
CA ALA A 122 26.85 -3.90 -12.03
C ALA A 122 28.04 -3.03 -11.61
N SER A 123 27.83 -1.75 -11.37
CA SER A 123 28.85 -0.79 -10.89
C SER A 123 28.20 0.29 -10.01
N PRO A 124 28.99 1.08 -9.24
CA PRO A 124 28.46 2.07 -8.27
C PRO A 124 27.98 3.37 -8.95
N ILE A 125 27.15 3.25 -9.98
CA ILE A 125 26.57 4.37 -10.73
C ILE A 125 25.12 4.58 -10.28
N ALA A 126 24.83 5.70 -9.62
CA ALA A 126 23.49 6.03 -9.14
C ALA A 126 22.46 6.13 -10.28
N ALA A 127 21.18 5.91 -9.95
CA ALA A 127 20.08 6.16 -10.87
C ALA A 127 19.90 7.67 -11.11
N LEU A 128 19.33 8.05 -12.26
CA LEU A 128 19.05 9.45 -12.61
C LEU A 128 17.76 9.95 -11.92
N ARG A 129 17.78 10.00 -10.62
CA ARG A 129 16.72 10.62 -9.82
C ARG A 129 17.31 11.34 -8.61
N PRO A 130 16.69 12.42 -8.10
CA PRO A 130 17.29 13.29 -7.06
C PRO A 130 17.64 12.58 -5.75
N ASP A 131 16.88 11.56 -5.35
CA ASP A 131 17.03 10.80 -4.10
C ASP A 131 17.77 9.46 -4.28
N ALA A 132 18.44 9.25 -5.42
CA ALA A 132 19.11 7.99 -5.71
C ALA A 132 20.34 7.78 -4.81
N VAL A 133 20.36 6.63 -4.13
CA VAL A 133 21.55 6.18 -3.39
C VAL A 133 22.47 5.44 -4.35
N PRO A 134 23.79 5.78 -4.39
CA PRO A 134 24.74 5.04 -5.20
C PRO A 134 24.74 3.54 -4.81
N PRO A 135 24.59 2.63 -5.77
CA PRO A 135 24.61 1.21 -5.47
C PRO A 135 26.04 0.73 -5.14
N ARG A 136 26.12 -0.38 -4.44
CA ARG A 136 27.37 -1.13 -4.28
C ARG A 136 27.55 -2.05 -5.50
N GLU A 137 28.81 -2.13 -5.99
CA GLU A 137 29.14 -3.08 -7.07
C GLU A 137 29.00 -4.52 -6.57
N MET A 138 28.33 -5.36 -7.34
CA MET A 138 28.16 -6.79 -7.03
C MET A 138 29.49 -7.54 -7.19
N THR A 139 29.81 -8.38 -6.23
CA THR A 139 30.92 -9.35 -6.35
C THR A 139 30.53 -10.49 -7.32
N HIS A 140 31.53 -11.24 -7.81
CA HIS A 140 31.26 -12.44 -8.64
C HIS A 140 30.35 -13.45 -7.95
N ALA A 141 30.50 -13.64 -6.63
CA ALA A 141 29.64 -14.54 -5.84
C ALA A 141 28.19 -14.05 -5.82
N GLN A 142 27.99 -12.74 -5.63
CA GLN A 142 26.64 -12.14 -5.65
C GLN A 142 25.99 -12.17 -7.03
N ILE A 143 26.76 -12.03 -8.11
CA ILE A 143 26.25 -12.18 -9.48
C ILE A 143 25.76 -13.61 -9.72
N ASN A 144 26.56 -14.62 -9.31
CA ASN A 144 26.17 -16.03 -9.44
C ASN A 144 24.94 -16.35 -8.56
N GLN A 145 24.90 -15.84 -7.32
CA GLN A 145 23.72 -15.99 -6.46
C GLN A 145 22.47 -15.36 -7.08
N MET A 146 22.57 -14.18 -7.67
CA MET A 146 21.45 -13.52 -8.35
C MET A 146 20.93 -14.36 -9.55
N ILE A 147 21.80 -15.01 -10.29
CA ILE A 147 21.41 -15.94 -11.35
C ILE A 147 20.64 -17.14 -10.74
N ASP A 148 21.11 -17.66 -9.61
CA ASP A 148 20.41 -18.72 -8.87
C ASP A 148 19.06 -18.25 -8.33
N ASP A 149 18.96 -17.01 -7.84
CA ASP A 149 17.73 -16.41 -7.33
C ASP A 149 16.64 -16.29 -8.42
N PHE A 150 17.00 -15.94 -9.67
CA PHE A 150 16.09 -16.02 -10.82
C PHE A 150 15.64 -17.46 -11.11
N GLY A 151 16.53 -18.43 -10.96
CA GLY A 151 16.19 -19.85 -11.07
C GLY A 151 15.20 -20.29 -9.98
N GLU A 152 15.47 -19.95 -8.73
CA GLU A 152 14.59 -20.25 -7.60
C GLU A 152 13.22 -19.55 -7.72
N ALA A 153 13.21 -18.31 -8.18
CA ALA A 153 11.97 -17.60 -8.51
C ALA A 153 11.15 -18.34 -9.57
N THR A 154 11.81 -18.85 -10.61
CA THR A 154 11.16 -19.66 -11.65
C THR A 154 10.60 -20.97 -11.09
N ARG A 155 11.35 -21.68 -10.22
CA ARG A 155 10.87 -22.88 -9.52
C ARG A 155 9.58 -22.57 -8.76
N ARG A 156 9.58 -21.49 -7.97
CA ARG A 156 8.41 -21.07 -7.19
C ARG A 156 7.23 -20.67 -8.07
N ALA A 157 7.48 -20.01 -9.21
CA ALA A 157 6.42 -19.67 -10.17
C ALA A 157 5.75 -20.93 -10.76
N ILE A 158 6.54 -21.97 -11.09
CA ILE A 158 6.02 -23.27 -11.54
C ILE A 158 5.19 -23.93 -10.42
N GLU A 159 5.70 -23.95 -9.19
CA GLU A 159 5.01 -24.55 -8.03
C GLU A 159 3.74 -23.76 -7.63
N ALA A 160 3.71 -22.45 -7.85
CA ALA A 160 2.52 -21.63 -7.73
C ALA A 160 1.52 -21.81 -8.88
N GLY A 161 1.85 -22.56 -9.92
CA GLY A 161 0.95 -22.88 -11.01
C GLY A 161 0.84 -21.81 -12.10
N PHE A 162 1.79 -20.88 -12.21
CA PHE A 162 1.84 -19.96 -13.34
C PHE A 162 2.10 -20.70 -14.67
N ASP A 163 1.56 -20.16 -15.77
CA ASP A 163 1.78 -20.69 -17.13
C ASP A 163 3.14 -20.26 -17.72
N GLY A 164 3.83 -19.31 -17.09
CA GLY A 164 5.13 -18.82 -17.54
C GLY A 164 5.72 -17.72 -16.68
N VAL A 165 6.93 -17.31 -17.07
CA VAL A 165 7.62 -16.16 -16.52
C VAL A 165 8.11 -15.23 -17.62
N GLU A 166 8.17 -13.93 -17.32
CA GLU A 166 8.80 -12.92 -18.17
C GLU A 166 10.01 -12.34 -17.44
N ILE A 167 11.21 -12.53 -18.00
CA ILE A 167 12.45 -11.96 -17.46
C ILE A 167 12.48 -10.47 -17.77
N HIS A 168 12.56 -9.63 -16.73
CA HIS A 168 12.50 -8.18 -16.89
C HIS A 168 13.88 -7.57 -17.17
N GLY A 169 14.25 -7.50 -18.46
CA GLY A 169 15.47 -6.88 -18.95
C GLY A 169 15.32 -5.43 -19.42
N ALA A 170 14.27 -4.74 -18.95
CA ALA A 170 13.92 -3.39 -19.39
C ALA A 170 13.87 -2.37 -18.21
N ASN A 171 13.47 -1.13 -18.50
CA ASN A 171 13.11 -0.06 -17.56
C ASN A 171 14.20 0.26 -16.52
N THR A 172 15.46 0.18 -16.94
CA THR A 172 16.65 0.44 -16.12
C THR A 172 16.84 -0.48 -14.92
N TYR A 173 16.17 -1.65 -14.88
CA TYR A 173 16.36 -2.64 -13.82
C TYR A 173 17.64 -3.48 -14.00
N LEU A 174 17.92 -4.40 -13.10
CA LEU A 174 19.24 -5.01 -12.93
C LEU A 174 19.83 -5.65 -14.21
N LEU A 175 19.02 -6.39 -14.98
CA LEU A 175 19.50 -7.01 -16.21
C LEU A 175 19.92 -5.97 -17.26
N GLN A 176 19.11 -4.92 -17.43
CA GLN A 176 19.47 -3.78 -18.28
C GLN A 176 20.72 -3.07 -17.74
N GLN A 177 20.85 -2.90 -16.41
CA GLN A 177 22.03 -2.29 -15.80
C GLN A 177 23.32 -3.03 -16.11
N PHE A 178 23.28 -4.36 -16.16
CA PHE A 178 24.43 -5.16 -16.57
C PHE A 178 24.76 -5.02 -18.06
N PHE A 179 23.76 -4.85 -18.91
CA PHE A 179 23.95 -4.67 -20.34
C PHE A 179 24.36 -3.23 -20.71
N SER A 180 23.89 -2.22 -19.98
CA SER A 180 24.13 -0.81 -20.25
C SER A 180 25.62 -0.43 -20.08
N PRO A 181 26.24 0.26 -21.07
CA PRO A 181 27.58 0.82 -20.91
C PRO A 181 27.59 2.01 -19.94
N HIS A 182 26.44 2.60 -19.59
CA HIS A 182 26.35 3.63 -18.57
C HIS A 182 26.49 3.08 -17.17
N SER A 183 25.67 2.10 -16.80
CA SER A 183 25.59 1.55 -15.45
C SER A 183 26.55 0.38 -15.20
N ASN A 184 27.15 -0.19 -16.23
CA ASN A 184 28.17 -1.24 -16.14
C ASN A 184 29.54 -0.72 -16.58
N ARG A 185 30.38 -0.37 -15.61
CA ARG A 185 31.77 0.11 -15.80
C ARG A 185 32.82 -0.96 -15.47
N ARG A 186 32.38 -2.21 -15.30
CA ARG A 186 33.25 -3.35 -14.97
C ARG A 186 34.26 -3.62 -16.09
N GLN A 187 35.43 -4.16 -15.69
CA GLN A 187 36.51 -4.57 -16.62
C GLN A 187 36.78 -6.08 -16.56
N ASP A 188 35.94 -6.82 -15.87
CA ASP A 188 36.04 -8.27 -15.70
C ASP A 188 35.21 -9.05 -16.77
N SER A 189 34.86 -10.31 -16.47
CA SER A 189 34.05 -11.15 -17.36
C SER A 189 32.59 -10.73 -17.49
N TRP A 190 32.10 -9.75 -16.68
CA TRP A 190 30.72 -9.27 -16.64
C TRP A 190 30.56 -7.88 -17.25
N GLY A 191 31.66 -7.25 -17.70
CA GLY A 191 31.61 -5.89 -18.22
C GLY A 191 32.76 -5.57 -19.18
N GLY A 192 32.85 -4.31 -19.62
CA GLY A 192 33.77 -3.83 -20.63
C GLY A 192 33.18 -3.91 -22.03
N SER A 193 33.46 -4.98 -22.80
CA SER A 193 32.90 -5.10 -24.15
C SER A 193 31.40 -5.41 -24.14
N ARG A 194 30.72 -5.14 -25.27
CA ARG A 194 29.30 -5.43 -25.44
C ARG A 194 28.99 -6.92 -25.24
N GLU A 195 29.85 -7.80 -25.75
CA GLU A 195 29.72 -9.27 -25.60
C GLU A 195 29.78 -9.68 -24.12
N LYS A 196 30.67 -9.09 -23.33
CA LYS A 196 30.77 -9.41 -21.90
C LYS A 196 29.57 -8.87 -21.10
N ARG A 197 29.05 -7.69 -21.48
CA ARG A 197 27.84 -7.15 -20.83
C ARG A 197 26.58 -7.97 -21.13
N THR A 198 26.54 -8.71 -22.24
CA THR A 198 25.45 -9.63 -22.60
C THR A 198 25.42 -10.88 -21.74
N ARG A 199 26.54 -11.22 -21.07
CA ARG A 199 26.69 -12.47 -20.31
C ARG A 199 25.64 -12.63 -19.21
N PHE A 200 25.39 -11.59 -18.41
CA PHE A 200 24.42 -11.69 -17.31
C PHE A 200 22.99 -12.00 -17.80
N PRO A 201 22.42 -11.29 -18.78
CA PRO A 201 21.14 -11.67 -19.40
C PRO A 201 21.11 -13.11 -19.92
N ILE A 202 22.20 -13.60 -20.55
CA ILE A 202 22.28 -14.97 -21.08
C ILE A 202 22.26 -16.00 -19.94
N GLU A 203 23.09 -15.81 -18.91
CA GLU A 203 23.17 -16.75 -17.78
C GLU A 203 21.84 -16.83 -17.02
N VAL A 204 21.13 -15.70 -16.86
CA VAL A 204 19.79 -15.68 -16.26
C VAL A 204 18.78 -16.44 -17.13
N LEU A 205 18.73 -16.19 -18.45
CA LEU A 205 17.83 -16.90 -19.37
C LEU A 205 18.13 -18.41 -19.35
N THR A 206 19.40 -18.77 -19.42
CA THR A 206 19.84 -20.20 -19.41
C THR A 206 19.45 -20.88 -18.09
N LYS A 207 19.59 -20.17 -16.95
CA LYS A 207 19.20 -20.71 -15.63
C LYS A 207 17.70 -20.95 -15.55
N VAL A 208 16.89 -19.99 -16.02
CA VAL A 208 15.43 -20.12 -16.08
C VAL A 208 15.03 -21.34 -16.94
N GLN A 209 15.61 -21.47 -18.12
CA GLN A 209 15.36 -22.63 -19.02
C GLN A 209 15.76 -23.96 -18.38
N HIS A 210 16.88 -23.97 -17.68
CA HIS A 210 17.35 -25.18 -16.98
C HIS A 210 16.35 -25.62 -15.90
N VAL A 211 15.84 -24.67 -15.08
CA VAL A 211 14.85 -24.96 -14.04
C VAL A 211 13.55 -25.48 -14.64
N VAL A 212 13.08 -24.89 -15.74
CA VAL A 212 11.86 -25.33 -16.45
C VAL A 212 12.04 -26.76 -16.95
N ALA A 213 13.23 -27.11 -17.49
CA ALA A 213 13.55 -28.46 -17.93
C ALA A 213 13.66 -29.46 -16.76
N GLU A 214 14.32 -29.07 -15.65
CA GLU A 214 14.42 -29.92 -14.43
C GLU A 214 13.05 -30.22 -13.81
N LYS A 215 12.15 -29.25 -13.83
CA LYS A 215 10.77 -29.39 -13.30
C LYS A 215 9.83 -30.10 -14.30
N GLU A 216 10.31 -30.47 -15.48
CA GLU A 216 9.49 -31.07 -16.54
C GLU A 216 8.20 -30.26 -16.83
N ALA A 217 8.28 -28.91 -16.70
CA ALA A 217 7.14 -28.01 -16.84
C ALA A 217 6.83 -27.84 -18.35
N SER A 218 6.10 -28.78 -18.91
CA SER A 218 5.66 -28.73 -20.31
C SER A 218 4.75 -27.53 -20.54
N HIS A 219 4.91 -26.88 -21.69
CA HIS A 219 4.15 -25.70 -22.10
C HIS A 219 4.38 -24.43 -21.24
N PHE A 220 5.42 -24.42 -20.39
CA PHE A 220 5.78 -23.24 -19.61
C PHE A 220 6.41 -22.17 -20.51
N ILE A 221 5.87 -20.95 -20.46
CA ILE A 221 6.25 -19.84 -21.33
C ILE A 221 7.44 -19.09 -20.70
N ILE A 222 8.48 -18.82 -21.50
CA ILE A 222 9.64 -18.02 -21.07
C ILE A 222 9.76 -16.81 -21.99
N GLY A 223 9.40 -15.62 -21.48
CA GLY A 223 9.54 -14.35 -22.17
C GLY A 223 10.73 -13.54 -21.69
N TYR A 224 11.17 -12.59 -22.53
CA TYR A 224 12.20 -11.61 -22.17
C TYR A 224 11.75 -10.20 -22.58
N ARG A 225 11.66 -9.28 -21.60
CA ARG A 225 11.29 -7.88 -21.85
C ARG A 225 12.53 -7.00 -21.95
N PHE A 226 12.56 -6.09 -22.89
CA PHE A 226 13.70 -5.20 -23.15
C PHE A 226 13.30 -3.75 -23.40
N SER A 227 14.19 -2.81 -23.03
CA SER A 227 14.12 -1.41 -23.48
C SER A 227 14.93 -1.21 -24.74
N PRO A 228 14.41 -0.51 -25.77
CA PRO A 228 15.12 -0.37 -27.04
C PRO A 228 16.32 0.57 -26.99
N GLU A 229 16.31 1.56 -26.13
CA GLU A 229 17.35 2.58 -26.00
C GLU A 229 17.37 3.19 -24.60
N GLU A 230 18.48 3.81 -24.21
CA GLU A 230 18.66 4.64 -23.01
C GLU A 230 18.99 6.08 -23.38
N ILE A 231 18.56 7.03 -22.54
CA ILE A 231 18.87 8.46 -22.71
C ILE A 231 20.30 8.82 -22.24
N GLU A 232 20.91 7.96 -21.41
CA GLU A 232 22.25 8.18 -20.84
C GLU A 232 23.34 8.16 -21.94
N GLU A 233 24.45 8.88 -21.65
CA GLU A 233 25.65 8.90 -22.49
C GLU A 233 26.89 8.51 -21.64
N PRO A 234 27.62 7.44 -21.98
CA PRO A 234 27.23 6.40 -22.93
C PRO A 234 26.01 5.63 -22.44
N GLY A 235 25.17 5.14 -23.34
CA GLY A 235 23.98 4.35 -23.02
C GLY A 235 23.71 3.29 -24.07
N ILE A 236 22.70 2.48 -23.85
CA ILE A 236 22.23 1.50 -24.83
C ILE A 236 21.67 2.25 -26.04
N ARG A 237 22.18 1.92 -27.22
CA ARG A 237 21.66 2.38 -28.52
C ARG A 237 20.92 1.23 -29.19
N PHE A 238 20.10 1.54 -30.19
CA PHE A 238 19.26 0.52 -30.83
C PHE A 238 20.08 -0.65 -31.42
N GLU A 239 21.29 -0.35 -31.95
CA GLU A 239 22.22 -1.36 -32.45
C GLU A 239 22.76 -2.30 -31.34
N ASP A 240 22.90 -1.78 -30.10
CA ASP A 240 23.26 -2.62 -28.94
C ASP A 240 22.10 -3.54 -28.59
N THR A 241 20.89 -3.01 -28.59
CA THR A 241 19.67 -3.81 -28.34
C THR A 241 19.53 -4.92 -29.39
N MET A 242 19.71 -4.61 -30.67
CA MET A 242 19.65 -5.61 -31.71
C MET A 242 20.74 -6.68 -31.58
N PHE A 243 21.94 -6.29 -31.11
CA PHE A 243 22.99 -7.25 -30.76
C PHE A 243 22.57 -8.19 -29.61
N LEU A 244 22.00 -7.62 -28.54
CA LEU A 244 21.51 -8.42 -27.40
C LEU A 244 20.42 -9.40 -27.84
N LEU A 245 19.41 -8.92 -28.58
CA LEU A 245 18.29 -9.75 -29.01
C LEU A 245 18.71 -10.85 -29.98
N ASN A 246 19.58 -10.55 -30.96
CA ASN A 246 20.12 -11.57 -31.85
C ASN A 246 20.94 -12.61 -31.08
N THR A 247 21.65 -12.22 -30.02
CA THR A 247 22.39 -13.17 -29.17
C THR A 247 21.45 -13.99 -28.32
N LEU A 248 20.46 -13.41 -27.67
CA LEU A 248 19.47 -14.14 -26.85
C LEU A 248 18.57 -15.05 -27.71
N ALA A 249 18.36 -14.72 -28.98
CA ALA A 249 17.57 -15.54 -29.90
C ALA A 249 18.19 -16.94 -30.14
N GLU A 250 19.51 -17.10 -29.99
CA GLU A 250 20.16 -18.40 -30.07
C GLU A 250 19.76 -19.36 -28.91
N TYR A 251 19.21 -18.79 -27.82
CA TYR A 251 18.69 -19.55 -26.68
C TYR A 251 17.17 -19.76 -26.77
N GLU A 252 16.54 -19.28 -27.83
CA GLU A 252 15.16 -19.55 -28.22
C GLU A 252 14.10 -19.34 -27.09
N PRO A 253 13.98 -18.14 -26.45
CA PRO A 253 12.84 -17.85 -25.59
C PRO A 253 11.54 -17.91 -26.39
N ASP A 254 10.38 -18.00 -25.72
CA ASP A 254 9.08 -18.05 -26.39
C ASP A 254 8.70 -16.71 -27.02
N TYR A 255 9.13 -15.57 -26.46
CA TYR A 255 8.89 -14.26 -27.03
C TYR A 255 9.88 -13.19 -26.54
N PHE A 256 9.99 -12.13 -27.32
CA PHE A 256 10.53 -10.84 -26.87
C PHE A 256 9.41 -9.83 -26.70
N HIS A 257 9.50 -8.97 -25.65
CA HIS A 257 8.50 -7.95 -25.32
C HIS A 257 9.19 -6.59 -25.25
N ILE A 258 8.91 -5.70 -26.20
CA ILE A 258 9.47 -4.35 -26.16
C ILE A 258 8.83 -3.55 -25.02
N SER A 259 9.60 -2.70 -24.35
CA SER A 259 9.08 -1.71 -23.39
C SER A 259 9.12 -0.33 -24.03
N ALA A 260 7.95 0.17 -24.43
CA ALA A 260 7.79 1.43 -25.13
C ALA A 260 6.49 2.13 -24.71
N ASN A 261 6.46 3.47 -24.87
CA ASN A 261 5.26 4.28 -24.65
C ASN A 261 4.31 4.30 -25.87
N SER A 262 4.80 3.87 -27.02
CA SER A 262 4.02 3.73 -28.26
C SER A 262 4.55 2.57 -29.10
N TYR A 263 3.66 1.82 -29.74
CA TYR A 263 4.02 0.79 -30.72
C TYR A 263 4.67 1.37 -31.97
N GLN A 264 4.50 2.68 -32.22
CA GLN A 264 5.14 3.43 -33.29
C GLN A 264 6.39 4.20 -32.82
N ARG A 265 6.92 3.91 -31.65
CA ARG A 265 8.04 4.64 -31.05
C ARG A 265 9.21 4.79 -32.02
N THR A 266 9.69 6.01 -32.15
CA THR A 266 10.94 6.38 -32.83
C THR A 266 12.09 6.44 -31.82
N SER A 267 13.30 6.77 -32.27
CA SER A 267 14.46 6.92 -31.37
C SER A 267 14.24 8.05 -30.36
N ILE A 268 14.58 7.77 -29.08
CA ILE A 268 14.62 8.80 -28.02
C ILE A 268 15.96 9.50 -27.93
N VAL A 269 16.98 8.93 -28.56
CA VAL A 269 18.35 9.45 -28.58
C VAL A 269 18.55 10.40 -29.74
N ASN A 270 18.03 10.06 -30.92
CA ASN A 270 18.08 10.89 -32.13
C ASN A 270 16.67 11.35 -32.52
N GLN A 271 16.29 12.55 -32.10
CA GLN A 271 14.96 13.13 -32.39
C GLN A 271 14.71 13.44 -33.86
N GLU A 272 15.77 13.52 -34.71
CA GLU A 272 15.64 13.71 -36.14
C GLU A 272 15.28 12.40 -36.86
N ASP A 273 15.45 11.27 -36.20
CA ASP A 273 15.14 9.96 -36.75
C ASP A 273 13.67 9.60 -36.49
N THR A 274 12.88 9.80 -37.51
CA THR A 274 11.42 9.60 -37.53
C THR A 274 11.00 8.16 -37.91
N GLU A 275 11.98 7.26 -38.17
CA GLU A 275 11.66 5.88 -38.51
C GLU A 275 11.21 5.11 -37.25
N PRO A 276 10.01 4.47 -37.27
CA PRO A 276 9.60 3.60 -36.16
C PRO A 276 10.64 2.50 -35.86
N LEU A 277 10.93 2.27 -34.60
CA LEU A 277 11.92 1.28 -34.17
C LEU A 277 11.56 -0.15 -34.61
N ILE A 278 10.29 -0.46 -34.77
CA ILE A 278 9.83 -1.74 -35.32
C ILE A 278 10.35 -1.96 -36.76
N ASN A 279 10.37 -0.94 -37.59
CA ASN A 279 10.88 -1.04 -38.96
C ASN A 279 12.38 -1.33 -38.99
N LYS A 280 13.13 -0.71 -38.06
CA LYS A 280 14.56 -1.01 -37.87
C LYS A 280 14.79 -2.42 -37.34
N TYR A 281 13.96 -2.86 -36.37
CA TYR A 281 14.00 -4.22 -35.84
C TYR A 281 13.88 -5.25 -36.96
N LEU A 282 12.87 -5.12 -37.81
CA LEU A 282 12.63 -6.05 -38.92
C LEU A 282 13.79 -6.07 -39.95
N LYS A 283 14.51 -4.95 -40.14
CA LYS A 283 15.69 -4.87 -41.00
C LYS A 283 16.95 -5.51 -40.40
N MET A 284 17.08 -5.47 -39.07
CA MET A 284 18.31 -5.86 -38.35
C MET A 284 18.22 -7.24 -37.69
N GLN A 285 17.04 -7.87 -37.70
CA GLN A 285 16.85 -9.19 -37.10
C GLN A 285 17.60 -10.29 -37.87
N SER A 286 18.25 -11.21 -37.16
CA SER A 286 18.80 -12.43 -37.70
C SER A 286 17.70 -13.43 -38.11
N ALA A 287 18.05 -14.43 -38.91
CA ALA A 287 17.12 -15.51 -39.26
C ALA A 287 16.59 -16.27 -38.03
N GLN A 288 17.37 -16.31 -36.94
CA GLN A 288 16.95 -16.95 -35.69
C GLN A 288 16.00 -16.02 -34.91
N LEU A 289 16.35 -14.74 -34.78
CA LEU A 289 15.49 -13.75 -34.11
C LEU A 289 14.13 -13.63 -34.81
N ALA A 290 14.08 -13.71 -36.12
CA ALA A 290 12.84 -13.67 -36.92
C ALA A 290 11.86 -14.83 -36.63
N LYS A 291 12.29 -15.89 -35.95
CA LYS A 291 11.42 -17.01 -35.53
C LYS A 291 10.78 -16.78 -34.17
N ILE A 292 11.27 -15.82 -33.41
CA ILE A 292 10.81 -15.54 -32.07
C ILE A 292 9.78 -14.40 -32.11
N PRO A 293 8.57 -14.62 -31.60
CA PRO A 293 7.52 -13.61 -31.61
C PRO A 293 7.92 -12.32 -30.89
N LEU A 294 7.55 -11.18 -31.46
CA LEU A 294 7.73 -9.88 -30.84
C LEU A 294 6.38 -9.35 -30.36
N ILE A 295 6.30 -8.99 -29.08
CA ILE A 295 5.14 -8.36 -28.47
C ILE A 295 5.31 -6.83 -28.54
N GLY A 296 4.36 -6.14 -29.17
CA GLY A 296 4.26 -4.69 -29.24
C GLY A 296 3.45 -4.12 -28.06
N VAL A 297 3.80 -2.92 -27.58
CA VAL A 297 3.15 -2.26 -26.45
C VAL A 297 3.13 -0.74 -26.63
N GLY A 298 2.17 -0.10 -25.97
CA GLY A 298 2.08 1.36 -25.84
C GLY A 298 1.15 2.01 -26.87
N SER A 299 0.32 2.92 -26.42
CA SER A 299 -0.67 3.68 -27.22
C SER A 299 -1.64 2.81 -28.04
N ILE A 300 -1.89 1.58 -27.63
CA ILE A 300 -2.93 0.72 -28.21
C ILE A 300 -4.21 0.95 -27.39
N ALA A 301 -5.12 1.75 -27.94
CA ALA A 301 -6.36 2.18 -27.28
C ALA A 301 -7.62 1.67 -27.99
N GLN A 302 -7.62 1.67 -29.32
CA GLN A 302 -8.72 1.29 -30.16
C GLN A 302 -8.37 0.07 -31.03
N ARG A 303 -9.37 -0.55 -31.64
CA ARG A 303 -9.20 -1.68 -32.56
C ARG A 303 -8.22 -1.37 -33.69
N GLN A 304 -8.32 -0.17 -34.26
CA GLN A 304 -7.45 0.28 -35.37
C GLN A 304 -5.97 0.35 -34.96
N ASP A 305 -5.67 0.73 -33.71
CA ASP A 305 -4.29 0.71 -33.18
C ASP A 305 -3.74 -0.72 -33.15
N ALA A 306 -4.56 -1.66 -32.69
CA ALA A 306 -4.20 -3.07 -32.61
C ALA A 306 -3.95 -3.67 -34.01
N GLU A 307 -4.84 -3.43 -34.96
CA GLU A 307 -4.70 -3.86 -36.35
C GLU A 307 -3.43 -3.27 -36.97
N HIS A 308 -3.21 -1.97 -36.81
CA HIS A 308 -2.03 -1.30 -37.36
C HIS A 308 -0.73 -1.78 -36.72
N ALA A 309 -0.72 -2.08 -35.41
CA ALA A 309 0.47 -2.65 -34.77
C ALA A 309 0.83 -4.02 -35.35
N LEU A 310 -0.14 -4.89 -35.61
CA LEU A 310 0.09 -6.17 -36.29
C LEU A 310 0.57 -6.00 -37.74
N GLU A 311 0.02 -5.04 -38.45
CA GLU A 311 0.45 -4.68 -39.83
C GLU A 311 1.90 -4.20 -39.86
N LEU A 312 2.34 -3.43 -38.86
CA LEU A 312 3.74 -2.97 -38.73
C LEU A 312 4.73 -4.09 -38.51
N GLY A 313 4.27 -5.27 -38.07
CA GLY A 313 5.13 -6.44 -37.94
C GLY A 313 5.16 -7.11 -36.58
N TYR A 314 4.55 -6.55 -35.53
CA TYR A 314 4.40 -7.25 -34.25
C TYR A 314 3.62 -8.57 -34.42
N ASP A 315 3.90 -9.53 -33.58
CA ASP A 315 3.22 -10.84 -33.60
C ASP A 315 2.08 -10.91 -32.59
N LEU A 316 2.29 -10.26 -31.45
CA LEU A 316 1.39 -10.19 -30.30
C LEU A 316 1.32 -8.74 -29.79
N LEU A 317 0.28 -8.42 -29.05
CA LEU A 317 0.01 -7.10 -28.52
C LEU A 317 -0.09 -7.14 -27.00
N SER A 318 0.56 -6.21 -26.33
CA SER A 318 0.47 -6.03 -24.88
C SER A 318 -0.23 -4.70 -24.57
N VAL A 319 -1.41 -4.78 -23.97
CA VAL A 319 -2.29 -3.63 -23.74
C VAL A 319 -2.31 -3.30 -22.24
N GLY A 320 -2.04 -2.04 -21.89
CA GLY A 320 -1.97 -1.58 -20.50
C GLY A 320 -3.13 -0.68 -20.14
N LYS A 321 -3.00 0.64 -20.43
CA LYS A 321 -3.96 1.67 -20.06
C LYS A 321 -5.41 1.30 -20.43
N ALA A 322 -5.63 0.75 -21.62
CA ALA A 322 -6.98 0.41 -22.04
C ALA A 322 -7.65 -0.60 -21.12
N TYR A 323 -6.92 -1.58 -20.58
CA TYR A 323 -7.46 -2.50 -19.55
C TYR A 323 -7.70 -1.88 -18.19
N LEU A 324 -7.12 -0.73 -17.87
CA LEU A 324 -7.47 0.00 -16.66
C LEU A 324 -8.84 0.64 -16.77
N VAL A 325 -9.11 1.23 -17.93
CA VAL A 325 -10.34 1.97 -18.25
C VAL A 325 -11.47 1.02 -18.65
N GLU A 326 -11.17 0.03 -19.47
CA GLU A 326 -12.11 -0.92 -20.03
C GLU A 326 -11.63 -2.36 -19.79
N PRO A 327 -12.03 -2.99 -18.71
CA PRO A 327 -11.62 -4.36 -18.39
C PRO A 327 -12.01 -5.44 -19.41
N GLN A 328 -13.04 -5.17 -20.21
CA GLN A 328 -13.52 -6.04 -21.31
C GLN A 328 -13.10 -5.49 -22.70
N TRP A 329 -11.93 -4.86 -22.78
CA TRP A 329 -11.45 -4.18 -23.96
C TRP A 329 -11.40 -5.08 -25.21
N THR A 330 -10.88 -6.30 -25.08
CA THR A 330 -10.75 -7.24 -26.22
C THR A 330 -12.11 -7.70 -26.73
N ASP A 331 -13.05 -7.99 -25.83
CA ASP A 331 -14.41 -8.40 -26.18
C ASP A 331 -15.14 -7.26 -26.91
N LYS A 332 -15.06 -6.03 -26.42
CA LYS A 332 -15.68 -4.87 -27.07
C LYS A 332 -15.13 -4.61 -28.45
N ILE A 333 -13.81 -4.59 -28.61
CA ILE A 333 -13.22 -4.39 -29.95
C ILE A 333 -13.54 -5.54 -30.91
N SER A 334 -13.77 -6.77 -30.40
CA SER A 334 -14.19 -7.90 -31.24
C SER A 334 -15.58 -7.68 -31.83
N GLN A 335 -16.45 -6.99 -31.12
CA GLN A 335 -17.82 -6.65 -31.49
C GLN A 335 -17.93 -5.32 -32.25
N ASN A 336 -16.79 -4.62 -32.51
CA ASN A 336 -16.73 -3.27 -33.05
C ASN A 336 -17.47 -2.23 -32.19
N GLU A 337 -17.51 -2.45 -30.88
CA GLU A 337 -18.04 -1.47 -29.94
C GLU A 337 -17.02 -0.38 -29.66
N GLU A 338 -17.48 0.82 -29.31
CA GLU A 338 -16.64 1.88 -28.79
C GLU A 338 -16.10 1.49 -27.44
N VAL A 339 -14.81 1.78 -27.21
CA VAL A 339 -14.14 1.57 -25.92
C VAL A 339 -13.84 2.92 -25.28
N GLU A 340 -14.10 3.00 -23.99
CA GLU A 340 -13.79 4.17 -23.21
C GLU A 340 -12.27 4.39 -23.16
N GLN A 341 -11.84 5.65 -23.22
CA GLN A 341 -10.43 6.01 -23.13
C GLN A 341 -10.06 6.64 -21.78
N PHE A 342 -11.05 7.07 -21.04
CA PHE A 342 -10.94 7.75 -19.75
C PHE A 342 -12.03 7.27 -18.81
N VAL A 343 -11.85 7.51 -17.52
CA VAL A 343 -12.80 7.14 -16.45
C VAL A 343 -13.15 8.36 -15.62
N ASP A 344 -14.30 8.32 -14.96
CA ASP A 344 -14.66 9.27 -13.94
C ASP A 344 -13.85 8.99 -12.63
N ILE A 345 -13.60 10.03 -11.86
CA ILE A 345 -12.87 9.92 -10.60
C ILE A 345 -13.56 8.98 -9.59
N HIS A 346 -14.84 8.73 -9.76
CA HIS A 346 -15.63 7.84 -8.90
C HIS A 346 -15.61 6.37 -9.32
N ASP A 347 -15.05 6.04 -10.49
CA ASP A 347 -15.08 4.69 -11.05
C ASP A 347 -14.04 3.72 -10.44
N GLN A 348 -13.14 4.20 -9.57
CA GLN A 348 -12.09 3.39 -8.97
C GLN A 348 -12.59 2.05 -8.43
N LYS A 349 -13.68 2.06 -7.66
CA LYS A 349 -14.24 0.86 -7.03
C LYS A 349 -14.92 -0.06 -8.03
N VAL A 350 -15.64 0.51 -8.98
CA VAL A 350 -16.36 -0.24 -10.03
C VAL A 350 -15.37 -0.97 -10.93
N LEU A 351 -14.21 -0.36 -11.19
CA LEU A 351 -13.14 -0.91 -12.01
C LEU A 351 -12.16 -1.79 -11.21
N HIS A 352 -12.41 -2.02 -9.91
CA HIS A 352 -11.52 -2.79 -9.05
C HIS A 352 -10.06 -2.32 -9.11
N ILE A 353 -9.81 -1.00 -9.19
CA ILE A 353 -8.46 -0.44 -9.23
C ILE A 353 -7.98 -0.19 -7.78
N PRO A 354 -6.89 -0.82 -7.32
CA PRO A 354 -6.33 -0.59 -6.00
C PRO A 354 -5.96 0.87 -5.76
N SER A 355 -6.21 1.37 -4.56
CA SER A 355 -5.94 2.78 -4.23
C SER A 355 -4.49 3.23 -4.48
N PRO A 356 -3.45 2.42 -4.26
CA PRO A 356 -2.09 2.81 -4.61
C PRO A 356 -1.90 3.01 -6.12
N LEU A 357 -2.46 2.12 -6.94
CA LEU A 357 -2.40 2.25 -8.39
C LEU A 357 -3.19 3.46 -8.87
N TRP A 358 -4.41 3.68 -8.33
CA TRP A 358 -5.24 4.83 -8.67
C TRP A 358 -4.49 6.15 -8.50
N LYS A 359 -3.82 6.34 -7.35
CA LYS A 359 -3.03 7.55 -7.06
C LYS A 359 -1.87 7.80 -8.03
N VAL A 360 -1.33 6.73 -8.63
CA VAL A 360 -0.19 6.83 -9.57
C VAL A 360 -0.68 7.03 -11.01
N MET A 361 -1.85 6.51 -11.35
CA MET A 361 -2.35 6.42 -12.73
C MET A 361 -3.50 7.40 -13.03
N ASP A 362 -4.04 8.10 -12.03
CA ASP A 362 -5.15 9.05 -12.20
C ASP A 362 -4.88 10.06 -13.32
N PHE A 363 -3.68 10.64 -13.34
CA PHE A 363 -3.28 11.59 -14.38
C PHE A 363 -3.28 11.02 -15.81
N MET A 364 -3.31 9.69 -15.97
CA MET A 364 -3.30 9.01 -17.27
C MET A 364 -4.69 8.57 -17.74
N ILE A 365 -5.59 8.31 -16.80
CA ILE A 365 -6.89 7.69 -17.09
C ILE A 365 -8.07 8.63 -16.87
N LEU A 366 -7.91 9.73 -16.11
CA LEU A 366 -8.96 10.73 -15.96
C LEU A 366 -9.14 11.59 -17.24
N ASP A 367 -10.38 11.98 -17.52
CA ASP A 367 -10.70 12.86 -18.65
C ASP A 367 -10.21 14.30 -18.39
N LYS A 368 -9.06 14.63 -18.98
CA LYS A 368 -8.49 15.99 -18.86
C LYS A 368 -9.29 17.06 -19.61
N GLU A 369 -10.05 16.69 -20.64
CA GLU A 369 -10.91 17.63 -21.34
C GLU A 369 -12.13 17.98 -20.48
N GLU A 370 -12.65 17.02 -19.72
CA GLU A 370 -13.71 17.27 -18.77
C GLU A 370 -13.23 18.15 -17.60
N GLU A 371 -12.04 17.85 -17.05
CA GLU A 371 -11.41 18.73 -16.05
C GLU A 371 -11.18 20.15 -16.60
N HIS A 372 -10.72 20.27 -17.84
CA HIS A 372 -10.52 21.56 -18.49
C HIS A 372 -11.85 22.28 -18.71
N ARG A 373 -12.89 21.58 -19.17
CA ARG A 373 -14.26 22.13 -19.31
C ARG A 373 -14.81 22.58 -17.95
N LYS A 374 -14.59 21.79 -16.91
CA LYS A 374 -14.98 22.13 -15.54
C LYS A 374 -14.22 23.38 -15.04
N TYR A 375 -12.91 23.43 -15.28
CA TYR A 375 -12.10 24.61 -14.94
C TYR A 375 -12.57 25.88 -15.68
N GLU A 376 -12.78 25.82 -16.99
CA GLU A 376 -13.25 26.96 -17.78
C GLU A 376 -14.68 27.38 -17.38
N ARG A 377 -15.56 26.40 -17.03
CA ARG A 377 -16.88 26.68 -16.45
C ARG A 377 -16.77 27.41 -15.13
N LEU A 378 -15.97 26.91 -14.19
CA LEU A 378 -15.76 27.55 -12.91
C LEU A 378 -15.17 28.96 -13.08
N LYS A 379 -14.20 29.12 -13.97
CA LYS A 379 -13.61 30.42 -14.28
C LYS A 379 -14.65 31.42 -14.81
N ALA A 380 -15.56 30.97 -15.68
CA ALA A 380 -16.66 31.79 -16.17
C ALA A 380 -17.68 32.18 -15.07
N LEU A 381 -17.82 31.35 -14.04
CA LEU A 381 -18.73 31.56 -12.93
C LEU A 381 -18.13 32.41 -11.79
N GLN A 382 -16.82 32.59 -11.74
CA GLN A 382 -16.09 33.18 -10.61
C GLN A 382 -16.64 34.54 -10.12
N ASN A 383 -17.16 35.35 -11.05
CA ASN A 383 -17.70 36.68 -10.75
C ASN A 383 -19.24 36.75 -10.82
N LYS A 384 -19.91 35.60 -10.98
CA LYS A 384 -21.36 35.55 -11.05
C LYS A 384 -21.97 35.79 -9.67
N LYS A 385 -23.01 36.64 -9.60
CA LYS A 385 -23.77 36.87 -8.37
C LYS A 385 -24.78 35.74 -8.18
N VAL A 386 -24.88 35.22 -6.96
CA VAL A 386 -25.92 34.26 -6.58
C VAL A 386 -27.26 34.94 -6.35
N LYS A 387 -28.34 34.20 -6.63
CA LYS A 387 -29.71 34.64 -6.34
C LYS A 387 -30.52 33.44 -5.86
N PHE A 388 -30.52 33.20 -4.56
CA PHE A 388 -31.25 32.10 -3.96
C PHE A 388 -32.75 32.41 -3.78
N ASN A 389 -33.59 31.39 -3.86
CA ASN A 389 -34.90 31.47 -3.21
C ASN A 389 -34.69 31.43 -1.70
N LYS A 390 -35.01 32.53 -1.00
CA LYS A 390 -34.84 32.65 0.43
C LYS A 390 -35.61 31.57 1.18
N GLY A 391 -34.95 30.86 2.10
CA GLY A 391 -35.59 29.78 2.86
C GLY A 391 -34.63 29.00 3.76
N THR A 392 -35.18 28.02 4.46
CA THR A 392 -34.40 27.01 5.19
C THR A 392 -34.55 25.67 4.45
N TYR A 393 -33.46 25.08 4.08
CA TYR A 393 -33.38 23.84 3.32
C TYR A 393 -32.90 22.70 4.20
N HIS A 394 -33.62 21.58 4.15
CA HIS A 394 -33.27 20.38 4.89
C HIS A 394 -32.63 19.37 3.93
N VAL A 395 -31.38 19.05 4.20
CA VAL A 395 -30.55 18.18 3.37
C VAL A 395 -29.78 17.17 4.23
N TYR A 396 -29.00 16.29 3.61
CA TYR A 396 -28.17 15.35 4.32
C TYR A 396 -26.73 15.46 3.84
N ALA A 397 -25.78 15.51 4.78
CA ALA A 397 -24.38 15.26 4.48
C ALA A 397 -24.08 13.77 4.56
N LYS A 398 -23.19 13.26 3.71
CA LYS A 398 -22.68 11.91 3.81
C LYS A 398 -21.50 11.88 4.78
N GLY A 399 -21.74 11.49 6.03
CA GLY A 399 -20.71 11.31 7.03
C GLY A 399 -19.97 9.99 6.88
N HIS A 400 -18.95 9.77 7.72
CA HIS A 400 -18.19 8.52 7.77
C HIS A 400 -19.06 7.35 8.27
N ASN A 401 -19.89 7.58 9.29
CA ASN A 401 -20.73 6.58 9.92
C ASN A 401 -22.17 6.52 9.35
N GLY A 402 -22.56 7.48 8.51
CA GLY A 402 -23.89 7.53 7.94
C GLY A 402 -24.29 8.92 7.45
N ASN A 403 -25.58 9.09 7.16
CA ASN A 403 -26.12 10.38 6.72
C ASN A 403 -26.38 11.28 7.93
N LEU A 404 -25.92 12.53 7.85
CA LEU A 404 -26.07 13.55 8.86
C LEU A 404 -27.16 14.55 8.41
N PRO A 405 -28.25 14.70 9.16
CA PRO A 405 -29.26 15.72 8.87
C PRO A 405 -28.64 17.13 8.96
N MET A 406 -28.96 17.97 8.00
CA MET A 406 -28.48 19.35 7.95
C MET A 406 -29.63 20.34 7.69
N LYS A 407 -29.50 21.54 8.25
CA LYS A 407 -30.35 22.70 7.93
C LYS A 407 -29.46 23.82 7.39
N VAL A 408 -29.73 24.25 6.19
CA VAL A 408 -29.04 25.39 5.56
C VAL A 408 -30.02 26.54 5.37
N GLN A 409 -29.74 27.66 5.98
CA GLN A 409 -30.56 28.87 5.83
C GLN A 409 -29.92 29.78 4.80
N LEU A 410 -30.68 30.15 3.77
CA LEU A 410 -30.26 31.05 2.70
C LEU A 410 -31.09 32.34 2.70
N SER A 411 -30.42 33.49 2.57
CA SER A 411 -31.04 34.75 2.14
C SER A 411 -31.15 34.78 0.60
N GLU A 412 -31.48 35.92 0.02
CA GLU A 412 -31.52 36.05 -1.44
C GLU A 412 -30.12 36.01 -2.07
N ASP A 413 -29.04 36.27 -1.30
CA ASP A 413 -27.67 36.44 -1.81
C ASP A 413 -26.57 35.80 -0.97
N LYS A 414 -26.92 35.18 0.17
CA LYS A 414 -25.95 34.65 1.14
C LYS A 414 -26.40 33.36 1.81
N ILE A 415 -25.43 32.54 2.17
CA ILE A 415 -25.58 31.48 3.17
C ILE A 415 -25.57 32.16 4.55
N VAL A 416 -26.67 31.99 5.31
CA VAL A 416 -26.86 32.66 6.62
C VAL A 416 -26.46 31.78 7.78
N SER A 417 -26.88 30.51 7.79
CA SER A 417 -26.50 29.54 8.80
C SER A 417 -26.45 28.11 8.21
N ILE A 418 -25.63 27.29 8.83
CA ILE A 418 -25.50 25.88 8.56
C ILE A 418 -25.52 25.17 9.91
N GLU A 419 -26.52 24.31 10.12
CA GLU A 419 -26.64 23.45 11.29
C GLU A 419 -26.50 21.99 10.81
N VAL A 420 -25.63 21.23 11.46
CA VAL A 420 -25.41 19.81 11.18
C VAL A 420 -25.71 19.03 12.44
N ASP A 421 -26.51 17.96 12.34
CA ASP A 421 -26.71 17.00 13.43
C ASP A 421 -25.53 16.00 13.40
N ASP A 422 -24.62 16.17 14.33
CA ASP A 422 -23.37 15.40 14.45
C ASP A 422 -23.52 14.11 15.28
N SER A 423 -24.71 13.86 15.83
CA SER A 423 -24.98 12.74 16.77
C SER A 423 -24.67 11.34 16.19
N GLY A 424 -24.54 11.22 14.87
CA GLY A 424 -24.21 9.98 14.18
C GLY A 424 -22.72 9.78 13.87
N GLU A 425 -21.87 10.78 14.14
CA GLU A 425 -20.47 10.74 13.79
C GLU A 425 -19.53 10.32 14.92
N SER A 426 -18.27 10.08 14.55
CA SER A 426 -17.21 9.71 15.49
C SER A 426 -16.82 10.92 16.34
N GLU A 427 -17.28 10.94 17.59
CA GLU A 427 -16.93 11.96 18.56
C GLU A 427 -15.40 12.08 18.70
N GLY A 428 -14.91 13.32 18.79
CA GLY A 428 -13.48 13.63 18.91
C GLY A 428 -12.71 13.63 17.59
N ILE A 429 -13.15 12.91 16.55
CA ILE A 429 -12.50 12.90 15.23
C ILE A 429 -13.15 13.92 14.30
N ALA A 430 -14.48 13.96 14.26
CA ALA A 430 -15.24 14.82 13.36
C ALA A 430 -15.55 16.21 13.95
N ASN A 431 -15.39 16.41 15.25
CA ASN A 431 -15.72 17.69 15.93
C ASN A 431 -15.11 18.92 15.26
N PRO A 432 -13.81 18.95 14.85
CA PRO A 432 -13.24 20.10 14.17
C PRO A 432 -13.95 20.45 12.85
N VAL A 433 -14.56 19.45 12.17
CA VAL A 433 -15.31 19.68 10.94
C VAL A 433 -16.58 20.48 11.24
N PHE A 434 -17.33 20.09 12.26
CA PHE A 434 -18.58 20.75 12.63
C PHE A 434 -18.36 22.16 13.21
N GLU A 435 -17.24 22.35 13.92
CA GLU A 435 -16.88 23.64 14.51
C GLU A 435 -16.37 24.65 13.48
N ARG A 436 -15.60 24.21 12.48
CA ARG A 436 -14.86 25.11 11.59
C ARG A 436 -15.48 25.24 10.21
N LEU A 437 -15.75 24.12 9.54
CA LEU A 437 -16.12 24.11 8.12
C LEU A 437 -17.39 24.92 7.81
N PRO A 438 -18.49 24.84 8.61
CA PRO A 438 -19.66 25.68 8.41
C PRO A 438 -19.34 27.18 8.53
N GLN A 439 -18.48 27.56 9.46
CA GLN A 439 -18.10 28.97 9.67
C GLN A 439 -17.22 29.48 8.52
N ASP A 440 -16.28 28.68 8.04
CA ASP A 440 -15.42 29.02 6.91
C ASP A 440 -16.26 29.27 5.64
N ILE A 441 -17.26 28.40 5.40
CA ILE A 441 -18.19 28.56 4.27
C ILE A 441 -19.08 29.81 4.41
N ILE A 442 -19.62 30.06 5.61
CA ILE A 442 -20.45 31.25 5.88
C ILE A 442 -19.62 32.52 5.75
N ASN A 443 -18.43 32.55 6.35
CA ASN A 443 -17.57 33.75 6.33
C ASN A 443 -17.02 34.03 4.92
N GLY A 444 -16.59 32.98 4.23
CA GLY A 444 -16.06 33.07 2.86
C GLY A 444 -17.14 33.18 1.78
N GLN A 445 -18.39 32.83 2.10
CA GLN A 445 -19.47 32.70 1.10
C GLN A 445 -19.02 31.88 -0.11
N THR A 446 -18.30 30.75 0.12
CA THR A 446 -17.70 29.89 -0.89
C THR A 446 -17.83 28.43 -0.48
N LEU A 447 -17.94 27.52 -1.47
CA LEU A 447 -17.80 26.09 -1.27
C LEU A 447 -16.37 25.58 -1.58
N ASN A 448 -15.49 26.48 -1.99
CA ASN A 448 -14.08 26.19 -2.20
C ASN A 448 -13.32 26.35 -0.88
N VAL A 449 -13.42 25.34 -0.03
CA VAL A 449 -12.81 25.29 1.31
C VAL A 449 -11.92 24.08 1.45
N ASP A 450 -10.96 24.11 2.36
CA ASP A 450 -10.11 22.95 2.64
C ASP A 450 -10.84 21.94 3.51
N VAL A 451 -10.64 20.66 3.20
CA VAL A 451 -11.12 19.55 4.05
C VAL A 451 -10.32 19.51 5.34
N ILE A 452 -10.96 19.15 6.45
CA ILE A 452 -10.29 18.98 7.73
C ILE A 452 -9.53 17.64 7.74
N SER A 453 -8.22 17.72 7.95
CA SER A 453 -7.34 16.56 7.98
C SER A 453 -7.77 15.55 9.05
N GLY A 454 -7.92 14.30 8.65
CA GLY A 454 -8.41 13.21 9.50
C GLY A 454 -9.92 12.94 9.43
N ALA A 455 -10.72 13.90 8.90
CA ALA A 455 -12.17 13.77 8.73
C ALA A 455 -12.63 14.18 7.30
N THR A 456 -11.90 13.77 6.29
CA THR A 456 -12.12 14.15 4.88
C THR A 456 -13.51 13.79 4.38
N VAL A 457 -13.99 12.56 4.64
CA VAL A 457 -15.30 12.07 4.16
C VAL A 457 -16.44 12.96 4.70
N THR A 458 -16.41 13.30 5.99
CA THR A 458 -17.40 14.14 6.63
C THR A 458 -17.31 15.58 6.11
N SER A 459 -16.10 16.11 5.88
CA SER A 459 -15.89 17.43 5.29
C SER A 459 -16.50 17.55 3.89
N GLU A 460 -16.18 16.60 3.02
CA GLU A 460 -16.71 16.54 1.65
C GLU A 460 -18.23 16.38 1.65
N GLY A 461 -18.76 15.54 2.55
CA GLY A 461 -20.20 15.33 2.70
C GLY A 461 -20.95 16.61 3.11
N ILE A 462 -20.41 17.40 4.02
CA ILE A 462 -21.00 18.70 4.43
C ILE A 462 -21.00 19.67 3.26
N VAL A 463 -19.88 19.80 2.54
CA VAL A 463 -19.80 20.67 1.34
C VAL A 463 -20.82 20.26 0.29
N GLN A 464 -20.98 18.95 0.04
CA GLN A 464 -21.98 18.45 -0.89
C GLN A 464 -23.41 18.69 -0.41
N GLY A 465 -23.71 18.46 0.86
CA GLY A 465 -25.04 18.75 1.44
C GLY A 465 -25.43 20.24 1.31
N ILE A 466 -24.46 21.14 1.46
CA ILE A 466 -24.70 22.58 1.24
C ILE A 466 -24.94 22.85 -0.26
N ALA A 467 -24.22 22.21 -1.15
CA ALA A 467 -24.46 22.30 -2.59
C ALA A 467 -25.88 21.86 -2.96
N ASP A 468 -26.35 20.74 -2.40
CA ASP A 468 -27.71 20.24 -2.59
C ASP A 468 -28.77 21.25 -2.09
N ALA A 469 -28.51 21.94 -0.98
CA ALA A 469 -29.40 22.99 -0.49
C ALA A 469 -29.45 24.20 -1.44
N ILE A 470 -28.32 24.56 -2.06
CA ILE A 470 -28.22 25.65 -3.04
C ILE A 470 -28.98 25.28 -4.31
N GLU A 471 -28.88 24.03 -4.79
CA GLU A 471 -29.67 23.55 -5.93
C GLU A 471 -31.17 23.59 -5.65
N GLN A 472 -31.60 23.17 -4.47
CA GLN A 472 -33.00 23.26 -4.06
C GLN A 472 -33.48 24.74 -3.97
N ALA A 473 -32.56 25.66 -3.67
CA ALA A 473 -32.84 27.09 -3.68
C ALA A 473 -32.86 27.69 -5.09
N GLY A 474 -32.66 26.91 -6.14
CA GLY A 474 -32.78 27.31 -7.54
C GLY A 474 -31.52 27.95 -8.13
N GLU A 475 -30.36 27.76 -7.51
CA GLU A 475 -29.09 28.32 -8.00
C GLU A 475 -28.06 27.20 -8.24
N ASP A 476 -27.10 27.48 -9.10
CA ASP A 476 -25.98 26.58 -9.45
C ASP A 476 -24.90 26.65 -8.37
N PRO A 477 -24.62 25.56 -7.59
CA PRO A 477 -23.60 25.55 -6.54
C PRO A 477 -22.18 25.80 -7.07
N ASP A 478 -21.93 25.56 -8.35
CA ASP A 478 -20.62 25.80 -8.96
C ASP A 478 -20.26 27.30 -8.96
N ILE A 479 -21.21 28.21 -8.81
CA ILE A 479 -20.94 29.64 -8.62
C ILE A 479 -20.17 29.86 -7.32
N LEU A 480 -20.54 29.14 -6.25
CA LEU A 480 -19.83 29.21 -4.97
C LEU A 480 -18.55 28.37 -4.96
N ARG A 481 -18.50 27.26 -5.70
CA ARG A 481 -17.24 26.50 -5.89
C ARG A 481 -16.19 27.28 -6.69
N ALA A 482 -16.63 28.17 -7.60
CA ALA A 482 -15.75 29.02 -8.40
C ALA A 482 -15.13 30.19 -7.61
N ARG A 483 -15.67 30.54 -6.44
CA ARG A 483 -15.14 31.63 -5.64
C ARG A 483 -13.78 31.26 -5.04
N PRO A 484 -12.90 32.26 -4.80
CA PRO A 484 -11.61 31.98 -4.18
C PRO A 484 -11.80 31.36 -2.78
N LYS A 485 -10.84 30.54 -2.39
CA LYS A 485 -10.76 30.07 -0.99
C LYS A 485 -10.69 31.24 -0.02
N PRO A 486 -11.24 31.09 1.19
CA PRO A 486 -11.02 32.06 2.26
C PRO A 486 -9.52 32.23 2.47
N VAL A 487 -9.04 33.46 2.47
CA VAL A 487 -7.63 33.74 2.73
C VAL A 487 -7.41 33.61 4.23
N VAL A 488 -6.76 32.52 4.64
CA VAL A 488 -6.20 32.43 5.99
C VAL A 488 -4.97 33.33 6.00
N GLN A 489 -5.07 34.46 6.72
CA GLN A 489 -3.90 35.31 6.95
C GLN A 489 -3.01 34.59 7.97
N TRP A 490 -1.98 33.93 7.49
CA TRP A 490 -0.91 33.46 8.35
C TRP A 490 -0.12 34.65 8.83
N SER A 491 0.11 34.72 10.13
CA SER A 491 1.03 35.70 10.71
C SER A 491 2.47 35.21 10.46
N ASP A 492 3.32 36.04 9.90
CA ASP A 492 4.78 35.81 9.84
C ASP A 492 5.43 36.08 11.20
N GLU A 493 4.66 36.30 12.25
CA GLU A 493 5.13 36.57 13.59
C GLU A 493 5.77 35.33 14.19
N VAL A 494 7.05 35.44 14.53
CA VAL A 494 7.76 34.41 15.27
C VAL A 494 7.40 34.53 16.74
N VAL A 495 6.78 33.49 17.28
CA VAL A 495 6.47 33.39 18.70
C VAL A 495 7.54 32.52 19.36
N GLU A 496 8.25 33.10 20.32
CA GLU A 496 9.22 32.37 21.16
C GLU A 496 8.54 31.95 22.46
N GLU A 497 8.61 30.65 22.77
CA GLU A 497 8.02 30.07 23.97
C GLU A 497 9.07 29.30 24.76
N THR A 498 8.99 29.38 26.08
CA THR A 498 9.87 28.65 26.99
C THR A 498 9.06 27.72 27.87
N THR A 499 9.54 26.50 28.09
CA THR A 499 8.93 25.49 28.95
C THR A 499 9.98 24.51 29.45
N ASP A 500 9.70 23.75 30.51
CA ASP A 500 10.59 22.70 31.01
C ASP A 500 10.64 21.52 30.00
N VAL A 501 9.47 21.16 29.40
CA VAL A 501 9.34 19.99 28.52
C VAL A 501 8.47 20.34 27.32
N VAL A 502 8.94 19.97 26.13
CA VAL A 502 8.13 19.96 24.89
C VAL A 502 7.76 18.53 24.55
N VAL A 503 6.47 18.25 24.41
CA VAL A 503 5.95 16.95 23.97
C VAL A 503 5.48 17.05 22.54
N ILE A 504 6.01 16.21 21.66
CA ILE A 504 5.62 16.15 20.24
C ILE A 504 4.61 15.03 20.04
N GLY A 505 3.39 15.42 19.68
CA GLY A 505 2.24 14.53 19.50
C GLY A 505 1.34 14.44 20.73
N THR A 506 0.02 14.45 20.49
CA THR A 506 -1.03 14.44 21.54
C THR A 506 -1.80 13.11 21.56
N GLY A 507 -1.22 12.01 21.10
CA GLY A 507 -1.75 10.68 21.29
C GLY A 507 -1.66 10.22 22.76
N GLY A 508 -2.15 9.04 23.08
CA GLY A 508 -2.15 8.51 24.46
C GLY A 508 -0.79 8.61 25.16
N ALA A 509 0.29 8.28 24.48
CA ALA A 509 1.65 8.36 25.05
C ALA A 509 2.06 9.82 25.35
N GLY A 510 1.80 10.75 24.41
CA GLY A 510 2.15 12.15 24.60
C GLY A 510 1.35 12.79 25.72
N LEU A 511 0.04 12.56 25.78
CA LEU A 511 -0.82 13.07 26.85
C LEU A 511 -0.46 12.51 28.21
N SER A 512 -0.10 11.20 28.28
CA SER A 512 0.38 10.61 29.52
C SER A 512 1.72 11.22 29.98
N ALA A 513 2.65 11.43 29.04
CA ALA A 513 3.91 12.10 29.35
C ALA A 513 3.69 13.53 29.85
N ALA A 514 2.82 14.30 29.19
CA ALA A 514 2.49 15.67 29.60
C ALA A 514 1.83 15.71 30.99
N ALA A 515 0.89 14.79 31.26
CA ALA A 515 0.25 14.69 32.57
C ALA A 515 1.29 14.36 33.68
N THR A 516 2.24 13.46 33.39
CA THR A 516 3.32 13.12 34.36
C THR A 516 4.25 14.31 34.60
N VAL A 517 4.60 15.07 33.56
CA VAL A 517 5.40 16.31 33.70
C VAL A 517 4.71 17.32 34.64
N LEU A 518 3.40 17.48 34.48
CA LEU A 518 2.59 18.35 35.32
C LEU A 518 2.47 17.83 36.77
N ASP A 519 2.38 16.51 36.99
CA ASP A 519 2.40 15.89 38.31
C ASP A 519 3.71 16.21 39.08
N GLU A 520 4.81 16.32 38.34
CA GLU A 520 6.12 16.71 38.89
C GLU A 520 6.28 18.24 39.07
N GLY A 521 5.22 18.99 38.84
CA GLY A 521 5.21 20.47 39.01
C GLY A 521 6.03 21.21 37.97
N LYS A 522 6.21 20.62 36.76
CA LYS A 522 6.95 21.18 35.65
C LYS A 522 6.00 21.76 34.58
N GLU A 523 6.50 22.70 33.80
CA GLU A 523 5.73 23.25 32.67
C GLU A 523 5.86 22.38 31.42
N VAL A 524 4.77 22.27 30.64
CA VAL A 524 4.73 21.48 29.42
C VAL A 524 4.05 22.23 28.27
N ILE A 525 4.66 22.16 27.10
CA ILE A 525 4.05 22.53 25.82
C ILE A 525 3.92 21.26 24.97
N MET A 526 2.73 21.07 24.40
CA MET A 526 2.47 19.98 23.46
C MET A 526 2.25 20.53 22.05
N LEU A 527 2.85 19.89 21.05
CA LEU A 527 2.70 20.23 19.64
C LEU A 527 1.96 19.10 18.91
N GLU A 528 0.86 19.39 18.25
CA GLU A 528 0.08 18.45 17.46
C GLU A 528 -0.06 18.95 16.02
N LYS A 529 0.32 18.12 15.06
CA LYS A 529 0.24 18.47 13.63
C LYS A 529 -1.17 18.48 13.06
N PHE A 530 -2.11 17.77 13.70
CA PHE A 530 -3.50 17.72 13.28
C PHE A 530 -4.36 18.75 14.02
N ALA A 531 -5.54 19.01 13.49
CA ALA A 531 -6.51 19.93 14.11
C ALA A 531 -7.12 19.39 15.41
N ALA A 532 -7.06 18.07 15.65
CA ALA A 532 -7.58 17.43 16.86
C ALA A 532 -6.47 16.66 17.59
N ILE A 533 -6.58 16.62 18.92
CA ILE A 533 -5.71 15.80 19.77
C ILE A 533 -6.13 14.32 19.70
N GLY A 534 -5.22 13.40 20.06
CA GLY A 534 -5.52 11.98 20.28
C GLY A 534 -4.89 10.99 19.32
N GLY A 535 -4.56 11.42 18.11
CA GLY A 535 -3.88 10.56 17.11
C GLY A 535 -4.59 9.21 16.91
N ASN A 536 -3.82 8.12 16.77
CA ASN A 536 -4.39 6.79 16.59
C ASN A 536 -5.04 6.21 17.87
N THR A 537 -4.76 6.76 19.04
CA THR A 537 -5.33 6.25 20.31
C THR A 537 -6.85 6.31 20.32
N ILE A 538 -7.46 7.33 19.74
CA ILE A 538 -8.92 7.45 19.63
C ILE A 538 -9.55 6.25 18.88
N ARG A 539 -8.81 5.63 17.95
CA ARG A 539 -9.28 4.55 17.08
C ARG A 539 -8.99 3.15 17.63
N THR A 540 -8.38 3.05 18.81
CA THR A 540 -8.08 1.74 19.44
C THR A 540 -9.33 1.18 20.12
N GLY A 541 -9.32 -0.13 20.45
CA GLY A 541 -10.39 -0.75 21.25
C GLY A 541 -10.52 -0.15 22.66
N GLY A 542 -9.48 0.49 23.17
CA GLY A 542 -9.46 1.22 24.43
C GLY A 542 -9.28 0.37 25.69
N GLN A 543 -9.37 -0.95 25.62
CA GLN A 543 -9.21 -1.81 26.79
C GLN A 543 -7.75 -1.87 27.26
N VAL A 544 -7.55 -1.81 28.57
CA VAL A 544 -6.26 -2.08 29.21
C VAL A 544 -6.30 -3.43 29.91
N ASN A 545 -5.40 -4.32 29.53
CA ASN A 545 -5.27 -5.64 30.17
C ASN A 545 -4.41 -5.52 31.43
N ALA A 546 -5.04 -5.66 32.59
CA ALA A 546 -4.36 -5.65 33.88
C ALA A 546 -4.96 -6.70 34.86
N ALA A 547 -4.14 -7.51 35.44
CA ALA A 547 -4.58 -8.43 36.46
C ALA A 547 -4.98 -7.65 37.74
N GLU A 548 -6.26 -7.69 38.11
CA GLU A 548 -6.82 -7.09 39.31
C GLU A 548 -7.68 -8.13 40.07
N PRO A 549 -7.07 -9.12 40.77
CA PRO A 549 -7.79 -10.24 41.40
C PRO A 549 -8.93 -9.79 42.31
N LYS A 550 -8.76 -8.70 43.05
CA LYS A 550 -9.80 -8.16 43.95
C LYS A 550 -11.10 -7.79 43.23
N TRP A 551 -11.01 -7.40 41.99
CA TRP A 551 -12.17 -7.08 41.16
C TRP A 551 -12.64 -8.31 40.39
N GLN A 552 -11.74 -9.01 39.72
CA GLN A 552 -12.03 -10.15 38.87
C GLN A 552 -12.68 -11.32 39.64
N ASN A 553 -12.25 -11.60 40.87
CA ASN A 553 -12.82 -12.66 41.72
C ASN A 553 -14.31 -12.44 42.05
N ALA A 554 -14.87 -11.25 41.84
CA ALA A 554 -16.31 -10.99 41.97
C ALA A 554 -17.15 -11.57 40.84
N PHE A 555 -16.52 -12.02 39.76
CA PHE A 555 -17.21 -12.55 38.56
C PHE A 555 -17.06 -14.07 38.47
N PRO A 556 -18.09 -14.79 37.98
CA PRO A 556 -18.00 -16.24 37.81
C PRO A 556 -17.00 -16.62 36.71
N ALA A 557 -16.37 -17.77 36.86
CA ALA A 557 -15.60 -18.39 35.80
C ALA A 557 -16.50 -18.75 34.63
N LEU A 558 -15.99 -18.62 33.39
CA LEU A 558 -16.65 -19.08 32.18
C LEU A 558 -16.14 -20.44 31.72
N ALA A 559 -16.94 -21.13 30.90
CA ALA A 559 -16.54 -22.39 30.29
C ALA A 559 -15.20 -22.22 29.53
N GLY A 560 -14.26 -23.15 29.78
CA GLY A 560 -12.93 -23.13 29.15
C GLY A 560 -11.85 -22.45 29.99
N GLU A 561 -12.20 -21.58 30.94
CA GLU A 561 -11.19 -20.90 31.77
C GLU A 561 -10.48 -21.88 32.73
N LYS A 562 -11.23 -22.76 33.37
CA LYS A 562 -10.69 -23.82 34.25
C LYS A 562 -9.81 -24.80 33.47
N GLU A 563 -10.25 -25.20 32.30
CA GLU A 563 -9.49 -26.07 31.39
C GLU A 563 -8.16 -25.44 30.99
N THR A 564 -8.15 -24.13 30.72
CA THR A 564 -6.93 -23.38 30.42
C THR A 564 -5.96 -23.35 31.59
N LEU A 565 -6.47 -23.18 32.84
CA LEU A 565 -5.63 -23.24 34.02
C LEU A 565 -5.07 -24.66 34.23
N LEU A 566 -5.86 -25.71 33.98
CA LEU A 566 -5.40 -27.10 34.06
C LEU A 566 -4.34 -27.40 32.99
N GLN A 567 -4.46 -26.84 31.78
CA GLN A 567 -3.44 -26.97 30.72
C GLN A 567 -2.12 -26.33 31.18
N LEU A 568 -2.17 -25.11 31.73
CA LEU A 568 -0.98 -24.43 32.25
C LEU A 568 -0.35 -25.20 33.42
N LEU A 569 -1.16 -25.79 34.29
CA LEU A 569 -0.66 -26.61 35.38
C LEU A 569 0.11 -27.86 34.91
N ASN A 570 -0.33 -28.44 33.79
CA ASN A 570 0.27 -29.62 33.15
C ASN A 570 1.32 -29.30 32.10
N HIS A 571 1.57 -28.02 31.80
CA HIS A 571 2.57 -27.60 30.84
C HIS A 571 3.98 -28.01 31.28
N ASP A 572 4.81 -28.50 30.33
CA ASP A 572 6.16 -28.97 30.62
C ASP A 572 7.07 -27.78 30.98
N GLU A 573 7.76 -27.89 32.09
CA GLU A 573 8.71 -26.86 32.55
C GLU A 573 9.92 -26.73 31.61
N ASN A 574 10.25 -27.77 30.86
CA ASN A 574 11.33 -27.73 29.90
C ASN A 574 11.01 -26.84 28.67
N ASP A 575 9.73 -26.53 28.44
CA ASP A 575 9.30 -25.63 27.38
C ASP A 575 9.28 -24.15 27.83
N ILE A 576 9.64 -23.87 29.09
CA ILE A 576 9.67 -22.53 29.66
C ILE A 576 11.12 -22.03 29.70
N ASP A 577 11.37 -20.83 29.19
CA ASP A 577 12.69 -20.21 29.27
C ASP A 577 13.12 -19.97 30.72
N GLU A 578 14.40 -20.16 31.00
CA GLU A 578 14.97 -20.12 32.38
C GLU A 578 14.54 -18.86 33.14
N ALA A 579 14.48 -17.70 32.47
CA ALA A 579 14.08 -16.43 33.09
C ALA A 579 12.65 -16.43 33.64
N TYR A 580 11.73 -17.25 33.09
CA TYR A 580 10.32 -17.32 33.50
C TYR A 580 9.99 -18.46 34.45
N ILE A 581 10.94 -19.35 34.78
CA ILE A 581 10.71 -20.57 35.60
C ILE A 581 10.16 -20.25 36.99
N GLU A 582 10.68 -19.21 37.64
CA GLU A 582 10.23 -18.84 39.00
C GLU A 582 8.78 -18.36 39.00
N ASP A 583 8.42 -17.50 38.05
CA ASP A 583 7.04 -17.02 37.86
C ASP A 583 6.09 -18.16 37.49
N PHE A 584 6.53 -19.08 36.64
CA PHE A 584 5.75 -20.23 36.24
C PHE A 584 5.49 -21.18 37.41
N ASN A 585 6.48 -21.45 38.24
CA ASN A 585 6.32 -22.25 39.45
C ASN A 585 5.43 -21.56 40.50
N THR A 586 5.49 -20.24 40.57
CA THR A 586 4.59 -19.46 41.41
C THR A 586 3.15 -19.57 40.92
N LEU A 587 2.94 -19.40 39.59
CA LEU A 587 1.64 -19.59 38.97
C LEU A 587 1.06 -20.99 39.20
N LYS A 588 1.86 -22.05 39.04
CA LYS A 588 1.42 -23.43 39.33
C LYS A 588 0.92 -23.60 40.77
N ARG A 589 1.58 -22.97 41.75
CA ARG A 589 1.11 -22.99 43.16
C ARG A 589 -0.22 -22.25 43.29
N GLN A 590 -0.34 -21.05 42.72
CA GLN A 590 -1.56 -20.25 42.75
C GLN A 590 -2.74 -20.99 42.10
N ILE A 591 -2.53 -21.66 40.97
CA ILE A 591 -3.57 -22.47 40.32
C ILE A 591 -4.00 -23.64 41.19
N LYS A 592 -3.06 -24.36 41.84
CA LYS A 592 -3.39 -25.44 42.75
C LYS A 592 -4.22 -24.95 43.94
N ASP A 593 -3.80 -23.87 44.56
CA ASP A 593 -4.52 -23.26 45.68
C ASP A 593 -5.94 -22.82 45.25
N TYR A 594 -6.09 -22.26 44.04
CA TYR A 594 -7.39 -21.92 43.48
C TYR A 594 -8.27 -23.16 43.30
N LEU A 595 -7.76 -24.22 42.68
CA LEU A 595 -8.51 -25.46 42.42
C LEU A 595 -8.90 -26.22 43.72
N GLU A 596 -8.07 -26.15 44.75
CA GLU A 596 -8.37 -26.75 46.05
C GLU A 596 -9.43 -25.97 46.85
N ASN A 597 -9.46 -24.65 46.70
CA ASN A 597 -10.36 -23.77 47.45
C ASN A 597 -11.65 -23.41 46.69
N SER A 598 -11.72 -23.66 45.36
CA SER A 598 -12.92 -23.46 44.57
C SER A 598 -13.78 -24.75 44.53
N SER A 599 -15.05 -24.67 44.95
CA SER A 599 -16.03 -25.75 44.75
C SER A 599 -16.81 -25.47 43.46
N ASN A 600 -17.42 -26.51 42.84
CA ASN A 600 -18.22 -26.37 41.60
C ASN A 600 -19.37 -25.33 41.69
N GLU A 601 -19.76 -24.93 42.90
CA GLU A 601 -20.78 -23.91 43.15
C GLU A 601 -20.22 -22.50 43.34
N ASN A 602 -18.88 -22.34 43.48
CA ASN A 602 -18.21 -21.07 43.77
C ASN A 602 -16.95 -20.87 42.90
N GLU A 603 -16.99 -21.28 41.63
CA GLU A 603 -15.91 -20.98 40.67
C GLU A 603 -15.95 -19.51 40.28
N TYR A 604 -14.90 -18.79 40.53
CA TYR A 604 -14.73 -17.39 40.17
C TYR A 604 -13.64 -17.20 39.11
N LEU A 605 -13.66 -16.08 38.42
CA LEU A 605 -12.61 -15.71 37.47
C LEU A 605 -11.27 -15.52 38.21
N PHE A 606 -10.42 -16.53 38.13
CA PHE A 606 -9.06 -16.46 38.65
C PHE A 606 -8.19 -15.57 37.77
N ASP A 607 -7.39 -14.69 38.35
CA ASP A 607 -6.30 -14.01 37.69
C ASP A 607 -5.17 -13.67 38.65
N SER A 608 -3.96 -13.50 38.15
CA SER A 608 -2.78 -13.04 38.85
C SER A 608 -1.78 -12.36 37.93
N VAL A 609 -0.83 -11.63 38.49
CA VAL A 609 0.26 -11.01 37.74
C VAL A 609 1.08 -12.08 37.03
N GLU A 610 1.34 -13.22 37.71
CA GLU A 610 2.07 -14.35 37.15
C GLU A 610 1.29 -15.00 35.97
N LEU A 611 -0.04 -15.15 36.09
CA LEU A 611 -0.85 -15.64 34.97
C LEU A 611 -0.76 -14.67 33.76
N HIS A 612 -0.85 -13.38 34.01
CA HIS A 612 -0.68 -12.36 32.98
C HIS A 612 0.70 -12.45 32.32
N ARG A 613 1.76 -12.57 33.12
CA ARG A 613 3.15 -12.67 32.65
C ARG A 613 3.39 -13.91 31.82
N ILE A 614 3.00 -15.07 32.30
CA ILE A 614 3.21 -16.35 31.60
C ILE A 614 2.38 -16.43 30.33
N GLN A 615 1.14 -15.94 30.31
CA GLN A 615 0.35 -15.87 29.07
C GLN A 615 0.93 -14.89 28.05
N THR A 616 1.47 -13.74 28.50
CA THR A 616 2.16 -12.79 27.61
C THR A 616 3.41 -13.43 26.99
N TYR A 617 4.20 -14.15 27.79
CA TYR A 617 5.37 -14.89 27.32
C TYR A 617 4.98 -15.99 26.32
N LEU A 618 4.08 -16.90 26.68
CA LEU A 618 3.68 -18.03 25.85
C LEU A 618 2.97 -17.58 24.57
N GLY A 619 2.14 -16.54 24.65
CA GLY A 619 1.46 -15.96 23.49
C GLY A 619 2.40 -15.25 22.51
N GLY A 620 3.54 -14.76 23.01
CA GLY A 620 4.60 -14.15 22.20
C GLY A 620 5.63 -15.15 21.66
N LYS A 621 5.69 -16.38 22.25
CA LYS A 621 6.68 -17.38 21.87
C LYS A 621 6.35 -17.96 20.50
N ARG A 622 7.26 -17.80 19.53
CA ARG A 622 7.07 -18.25 18.15
C ARG A 622 8.42 -18.47 17.48
N LYS A 623 8.41 -19.12 16.34
CA LYS A 623 9.58 -19.19 15.48
C LYS A 623 9.53 -18.08 14.43
N ASP A 624 10.64 -17.41 14.23
CA ASP A 624 10.80 -16.47 13.12
C ASP A 624 10.92 -17.20 11.77
N ARG A 625 11.03 -16.43 10.69
CA ARG A 625 11.19 -16.96 9.32
C ARG A 625 12.47 -17.81 9.09
N ASN A 626 13.45 -17.69 10.00
CA ASN A 626 14.69 -18.49 9.97
C ASN A 626 14.61 -19.70 10.89
N ASN A 627 13.41 -20.03 11.40
CA ASN A 627 13.16 -21.11 12.37
C ASN A 627 13.87 -20.89 13.72
N VAL A 628 14.28 -19.64 14.01
CA VAL A 628 14.84 -19.24 15.31
C VAL A 628 13.70 -18.95 16.26
N GLU A 629 13.73 -19.56 17.44
CA GLU A 629 12.73 -19.30 18.47
C GLU A 629 12.94 -17.89 19.04
N ILE A 630 11.86 -17.12 19.09
CA ILE A 630 11.80 -15.80 19.69
C ILE A 630 10.69 -15.76 20.74
N SER A 631 10.95 -15.10 21.85
CA SER A 631 9.99 -14.87 22.93
C SER A 631 10.07 -13.42 23.40
N GLY A 632 9.13 -12.99 24.24
CA GLY A 632 9.20 -11.68 24.87
C GLY A 632 10.39 -11.57 25.82
N ASP A 633 11.06 -10.42 25.80
CA ASP A 633 12.10 -10.11 26.76
C ASP A 633 11.52 -10.10 28.18
N TYR A 634 12.15 -10.87 29.08
CA TYR A 634 11.63 -11.07 30.42
C TYR A 634 11.48 -9.76 31.20
N ASP A 635 12.49 -8.89 31.17
CA ASP A 635 12.47 -7.65 31.94
C ASP A 635 11.39 -6.70 31.47
N LEU A 636 11.15 -6.64 30.13
CA LEU A 636 10.07 -5.86 29.55
C LEU A 636 8.69 -6.43 29.88
N VAL A 637 8.50 -7.75 29.75
CA VAL A 637 7.23 -8.41 30.10
C VAL A 637 6.95 -8.28 31.60
N LYS A 638 7.96 -8.43 32.41
CA LYS A 638 7.86 -8.25 33.87
C LYS A 638 7.49 -6.80 34.21
N THR A 639 8.18 -5.83 33.62
CA THR A 639 7.90 -4.41 33.84
C THR A 639 6.45 -4.07 33.47
N LEU A 640 5.96 -4.56 32.35
CA LEU A 640 4.57 -4.37 31.95
C LEU A 640 3.60 -4.96 32.97
N THR A 641 3.75 -6.25 33.31
CA THR A 641 2.76 -6.97 34.09
C THR A 641 2.76 -6.57 35.58
N ASP A 642 3.90 -6.13 36.11
CA ASP A 642 3.98 -5.61 37.47
C ASP A 642 3.33 -4.23 37.62
N ASN A 643 3.39 -3.38 36.58
CA ASN A 643 3.03 -1.95 36.72
C ASN A 643 1.74 -1.56 36.01
N VAL A 644 1.18 -2.40 35.14
CA VAL A 644 0.00 -2.02 34.35
C VAL A 644 -1.23 -1.73 35.21
N LEU A 645 -1.43 -2.41 36.33
CA LEU A 645 -2.55 -2.13 37.22
C LEU A 645 -2.40 -0.78 37.92
N GLU A 646 -1.19 -0.42 38.30
CA GLU A 646 -0.90 0.91 38.86
C GLU A 646 -1.20 2.00 37.83
N SER A 647 -0.87 1.75 36.56
CA SER A 647 -1.22 2.65 35.45
C SER A 647 -2.74 2.81 35.27
N VAL A 648 -3.54 1.73 35.48
CA VAL A 648 -5.02 1.83 35.48
C VAL A 648 -5.50 2.74 36.62
N TYR A 649 -4.93 2.63 37.81
CA TYR A 649 -5.30 3.50 38.94
C TYR A 649 -4.86 4.95 38.68
N TRP A 650 -3.66 5.16 38.15
CA TRP A 650 -3.19 6.50 37.76
C TRP A 650 -4.13 7.13 36.74
N LEU A 651 -4.59 6.39 35.71
CA LEU A 651 -5.58 6.89 34.74
C LEU A 651 -6.91 7.29 35.42
N LYS A 652 -7.37 6.50 36.40
CA LYS A 652 -8.57 6.85 37.19
C LYS A 652 -8.39 8.14 37.96
N ASP A 653 -7.23 8.37 38.54
CA ASP A 653 -6.92 9.63 39.26
C ASP A 653 -6.89 10.85 38.32
N LYS A 654 -6.64 10.63 37.00
CA LYS A 654 -6.72 11.66 35.97
C LYS A 654 -8.13 11.85 35.39
N GLY A 655 -9.12 11.10 35.89
CA GLY A 655 -10.53 11.23 35.52
C GLY A 655 -11.02 10.19 34.50
N VAL A 656 -10.20 9.23 34.10
CA VAL A 656 -10.62 8.13 33.22
C VAL A 656 -11.54 7.17 34.00
N HIS A 657 -12.70 6.85 33.43
CA HIS A 657 -13.67 5.94 34.04
C HIS A 657 -13.69 4.61 33.29
N PHE A 658 -13.69 3.52 34.05
CA PHE A 658 -13.77 2.15 33.52
C PHE A 658 -15.11 1.52 33.92
N ASP A 659 -15.73 0.78 33.00
CA ASP A 659 -16.90 -0.03 33.31
C ASP A 659 -16.50 -1.20 34.21
N ARG A 660 -17.03 -1.19 35.42
CA ARG A 660 -16.74 -2.23 36.43
C ARG A 660 -17.85 -3.28 36.52
N SER A 661 -18.87 -3.20 35.67
CA SER A 661 -20.01 -4.15 35.68
C SER A 661 -19.67 -5.51 35.06
N PHE A 662 -18.61 -5.61 34.29
CA PHE A 662 -18.10 -6.84 33.68
C PHE A 662 -16.57 -6.78 33.49
N VAL A 663 -15.94 -7.92 33.27
CA VAL A 663 -14.53 -8.02 32.87
C VAL A 663 -14.46 -8.32 31.39
N ASP A 664 -13.87 -7.41 30.61
CA ASP A 664 -13.80 -7.55 29.17
C ASP A 664 -12.66 -8.49 28.70
N MET A 665 -12.81 -9.04 27.52
CA MET A 665 -11.78 -9.81 26.82
C MET A 665 -11.70 -9.32 25.38
N PRO A 666 -10.84 -8.32 25.10
CA PRO A 666 -10.70 -7.80 23.75
C PRO A 666 -10.17 -8.87 22.78
N VAL A 667 -10.46 -8.68 21.49
CA VAL A 667 -9.97 -9.58 20.43
C VAL A 667 -8.45 -9.72 20.49
N GLY A 668 -7.98 -10.96 20.56
CA GLY A 668 -6.56 -11.29 20.70
C GLY A 668 -6.05 -11.39 22.15
N ALA A 669 -6.87 -11.06 23.15
CA ALA A 669 -6.51 -11.32 24.55
C ALA A 669 -6.60 -12.83 24.86
N LEU A 670 -5.70 -13.30 25.72
CA LEU A 670 -5.64 -14.70 26.14
C LEU A 670 -6.46 -14.96 27.42
N TRP A 671 -6.95 -13.91 28.08
CA TRP A 671 -7.67 -13.99 29.34
C TRP A 671 -8.59 -12.78 29.56
N ARG A 672 -9.68 -12.96 30.32
CA ARG A 672 -10.53 -11.86 30.75
C ARG A 672 -9.84 -11.02 31.82
N ARG A 673 -9.27 -9.91 31.44
CA ARG A 673 -8.64 -8.90 32.34
C ARG A 673 -8.75 -7.49 31.81
N GLY A 674 -9.56 -7.30 30.78
CA GLY A 674 -9.72 -6.01 30.11
C GLY A 674 -10.49 -5.02 30.96
N HIS A 675 -9.86 -3.90 31.31
CA HIS A 675 -10.52 -2.73 31.88
C HIS A 675 -11.05 -1.87 30.71
N LYS A 676 -12.36 -1.90 30.51
CA LYS A 676 -13.01 -1.20 29.40
C LYS A 676 -13.35 0.23 29.81
N PRO A 677 -12.93 1.26 29.07
CA PRO A 677 -13.32 2.62 29.35
C PRO A 677 -14.82 2.84 29.08
N MET A 678 -15.42 3.82 29.80
CA MET A 678 -16.87 4.12 29.70
C MET A 678 -17.24 4.70 28.33
N LYS A 679 -16.41 5.59 27.76
CA LYS A 679 -16.61 6.07 26.40
C LYS A 679 -16.01 5.10 25.38
N ALA A 680 -16.55 5.14 24.17
CA ALA A 680 -16.13 4.23 23.11
C ALA A 680 -14.65 4.41 22.74
N GLN A 681 -14.00 3.31 22.47
CA GLN A 681 -12.61 3.28 21.99
C GLN A 681 -11.63 3.96 22.96
N GLY A 682 -10.58 4.61 22.43
CA GLY A 682 -9.60 5.36 23.23
C GLY A 682 -9.98 6.80 23.57
N LEU A 683 -11.21 7.23 23.25
CA LEU A 683 -11.68 8.60 23.44
C LEU A 683 -11.64 9.02 24.92
N GLU A 684 -12.06 8.13 25.83
CA GLU A 684 -12.06 8.37 27.26
C GLU A 684 -10.68 8.82 27.79
N TYR A 685 -9.60 8.22 27.27
CA TYR A 685 -8.23 8.60 27.67
C TYR A 685 -7.87 9.98 27.15
N ILE A 686 -8.18 10.26 25.88
CA ILE A 686 -7.77 11.49 25.20
C ILE A 686 -8.45 12.71 25.81
N GLU A 687 -9.75 12.61 26.06
CA GLU A 687 -10.49 13.71 26.67
C GLU A 687 -10.04 13.97 28.09
N ASN A 688 -10.01 12.94 28.94
CA ASN A 688 -9.69 13.14 30.35
C ASN A 688 -8.24 13.59 30.56
N LEU A 689 -7.28 13.01 29.83
CA LEU A 689 -5.89 13.45 29.88
C LEU A 689 -5.69 14.82 29.25
N GLY A 690 -6.36 15.11 28.12
CA GLY A 690 -6.32 16.42 27.49
C GLY A 690 -6.88 17.53 28.40
N ASP A 691 -8.00 17.24 29.04
CA ASP A 691 -8.60 18.13 30.03
C ASP A 691 -7.73 18.27 31.28
N TYR A 692 -7.07 17.18 31.71
CA TYR A 692 -6.13 17.24 32.81
C TYR A 692 -4.96 18.17 32.49
N VAL A 693 -4.37 18.03 31.30
CA VAL A 693 -3.28 18.90 30.82
C VAL A 693 -3.71 20.36 30.82
N LYS A 694 -4.87 20.68 30.23
CA LYS A 694 -5.38 22.06 30.14
C LYS A 694 -5.68 22.66 31.52
N ARG A 695 -6.35 21.91 32.42
CA ARG A 695 -6.69 22.35 33.77
C ARG A 695 -5.45 22.60 34.66
N ASN A 696 -4.36 21.93 34.40
CA ASN A 696 -3.08 22.11 35.09
C ASN A 696 -2.11 23.02 34.33
N HIS A 697 -2.64 23.90 33.46
CA HIS A 697 -1.90 24.93 32.74
C HIS A 697 -0.91 24.42 31.67
N GLY A 698 -0.96 23.15 31.28
CA GLY A 698 -0.27 22.66 30.11
C GLY A 698 -0.86 23.27 28.83
N ARG A 699 0.00 23.64 27.89
CA ARG A 699 -0.41 24.30 26.64
C ARG A 699 -0.36 23.29 25.50
N ILE A 700 -1.44 23.24 24.71
CA ILE A 700 -1.55 22.36 23.54
C ILE A 700 -1.74 23.22 22.31
N PHE A 701 -0.81 23.12 21.37
CA PHE A 701 -0.89 23.78 20.06
C PHE A 701 -1.20 22.72 19.00
N THR A 702 -2.41 22.76 18.46
CA THR A 702 -2.84 21.96 17.30
C THR A 702 -2.39 22.63 15.99
N GLU A 703 -2.45 21.91 14.88
CA GLU A 703 -2.00 22.38 13.55
C GLU A 703 -0.55 22.91 13.57
N THR A 704 0.26 22.37 14.49
CA THR A 704 1.63 22.83 14.75
C THR A 704 2.58 21.66 14.57
N THR A 705 3.35 21.70 13.49
CA THR A 705 4.32 20.65 13.14
C THR A 705 5.70 20.94 13.71
N ALA A 706 6.28 19.99 14.43
CA ALA A 706 7.68 20.06 14.84
C ALA A 706 8.59 19.75 13.65
N GLU A 707 9.37 20.72 13.19
CA GLU A 707 10.24 20.56 12.02
C GLU A 707 11.66 20.13 12.37
N LYS A 708 12.22 20.69 13.45
CA LYS A 708 13.61 20.48 13.78
C LYS A 708 13.89 20.61 15.28
N LEU A 709 14.73 19.72 15.82
CA LEU A 709 15.37 19.88 17.11
C LEU A 709 16.72 20.58 16.90
N ILE A 710 16.93 21.69 17.59
CA ILE A 710 18.18 22.45 17.56
C ILE A 710 18.82 22.30 18.93
N LYS A 711 20.07 21.86 18.95
CA LYS A 711 20.87 21.80 20.17
C LYS A 711 21.87 22.96 20.12
N GLU A 712 21.83 23.83 21.12
CA GLU A 712 22.81 24.89 21.33
C GLU A 712 24.14 24.34 21.85
#